data_8db419a9a42d6e8913c8818ddb32e8b7
#
_entry.id   8db419a9a42d6e8913c8818ddb32e8b7
#
_cell.length_a   1.000
_cell.length_b   1.000
_cell.length_c   1.000
_cell.angle_alpha   90.00
_cell.angle_beta   90.00
_cell.angle_gamma   90.00
#
_symmetry.space_group_name_H-M   'P 1'
#
loop_
_entity.id
_entity.type
_entity.pdbx_description
1 polymer ?
#
loop_
_entity_poly.entity_id
_entity_poly.type
_entity_poly.pdbx_seq_one_letter_code
_entity_poly.pdbx_strand_id
1 'polypeptide(L)'
;MMELLAPAGGYEALTAAVQNGADAVYMGFGAFNARRSAKNFTDEEFASAVRYCHLRGVRVFLTLNTLLTDRELPGAAAALRKASAMGVDAVLVQDWGLLTLAKEIVPDLPLHASTQMSLFTLGGANAAAALGMERVVLARELDRDEVREICAGCGAEIEVFGHGALCMCYSGQCEMSAVLGQRSGNRGACAQPCRLPYGVNGPCRDAHPLSLKDANLSAYLRDMSSMGVACLKLEGRLKRPEYVAVVTGIYRRLLDEKRLPTAEESRALEQAFSRSGFTDGYWLGRKGKPMFGTRPENVPEPKELFARARETYENGKENRKIPVNLRLTVRRGEPVRLGGACAVPGGVTIVMATGDMPEEARNRAVTEEELRQRLTKTGGTVFAADQIEIDLDEGLMVSASAVNALRRELLDELADRRMDTPKRRELPASPLPEAPAGAAELDFTVSISRPDQLTAELLAERPAIVYIPAELLDKMDLTPYIGQAEFCAVLPRIFRTADEPVFRDILQRHPEVASAAIGNLGHLAIVKGLGKTLRGDFGLNVYNSRAVLFWQEQGLSSVTASFELRWQQVRDLGKYADCEALVYGRLPLMITENCVTKNSVGCAHGAGSVLTDRRGEQFPVLCAYGCRCEIENGKTLVLADKPEVFRCGLRYGRLRFTTETAAECAALLRAHRAGTVTADDNSTRGLFYRGVE
;
A
#
# COMPACT_ATOMS: atom_id res chain seq x y z
N MET A 1 20.66 8.94 2.28
CA MET A 1 20.82 7.49 2.57
C MET A 1 19.43 6.88 2.45
N MET A 2 19.28 5.69 1.84
CA MET A 2 17.98 5.01 1.70
C MET A 2 17.44 4.63 3.09
N GLU A 3 16.19 5.03 3.37
CA GLU A 3 15.53 4.80 4.65
C GLU A 3 15.13 3.32 4.80
N LEU A 4 15.32 2.73 5.97
CA LEU A 4 14.89 1.37 6.30
C LEU A 4 13.58 1.41 7.08
N LEU A 5 12.49 1.01 6.45
CA LEU A 5 11.14 0.99 7.01
C LEU A 5 10.75 -0.41 7.48
N ALA A 6 10.61 -0.58 8.79
CA ALA A 6 10.31 -1.86 9.42
C ALA A 6 8.84 -1.97 9.87
N PRO A 7 8.26 -3.20 9.90
CA PRO A 7 6.91 -3.42 10.37
C PRO A 7 6.81 -3.43 11.90
N ALA A 8 5.76 -2.80 12.46
CA ALA A 8 5.41 -2.92 13.87
C ALA A 8 3.95 -3.37 14.02
N GLY A 9 3.76 -4.65 14.34
CA GLY A 9 2.44 -5.25 14.58
C GLY A 9 1.96 -5.15 16.02
N GLY A 10 2.80 -4.67 16.91
CA GLY A 10 2.57 -4.44 18.35
C GLY A 10 3.82 -3.87 18.98
N TYR A 11 3.76 -3.52 20.27
CA TYR A 11 4.83 -2.78 20.97
C TYR A 11 6.17 -3.53 21.00
N GLU A 12 6.15 -4.84 21.21
CA GLU A 12 7.35 -5.68 21.20
C GLU A 12 8.05 -5.69 19.82
N ALA A 13 7.26 -5.83 18.73
CA ALA A 13 7.80 -5.75 17.39
C ALA A 13 8.33 -4.35 17.05
N LEU A 14 7.71 -3.29 17.58
CA LEU A 14 8.19 -1.92 17.51
C LEU A 14 9.58 -1.80 18.15
N THR A 15 9.72 -2.26 19.40
CA THR A 15 11.00 -2.23 20.10
C THR A 15 12.06 -3.02 19.34
N ALA A 16 11.72 -4.22 18.85
CA ALA A 16 12.59 -5.03 18.02
C ALA A 16 13.07 -4.29 16.76
N ALA A 17 12.18 -3.60 16.04
CA ALA A 17 12.51 -2.82 14.87
C ALA A 17 13.48 -1.68 15.20
N VAL A 18 13.14 -0.87 16.21
CA VAL A 18 13.91 0.33 16.61
C VAL A 18 15.30 -0.05 17.11
N GLN A 19 15.40 -1.04 17.99
CA GLN A 19 16.68 -1.45 18.59
C GLN A 19 17.59 -2.18 17.59
N ASN A 20 17.05 -2.64 16.47
CA ASN A 20 17.81 -3.23 15.37
C ASN A 20 18.02 -2.29 14.17
N GLY A 21 17.78 -0.98 14.34
CA GLY A 21 18.25 0.05 13.41
C GLY A 21 17.26 0.44 12.30
N ALA A 22 15.95 0.28 12.51
CA ALA A 22 14.96 0.88 11.62
C ALA A 22 15.03 2.41 11.64
N ASP A 23 14.96 3.07 10.49
CA ASP A 23 14.87 4.53 10.38
C ASP A 23 13.43 5.01 10.48
N ALA A 24 12.50 4.14 10.10
CA ALA A 24 11.06 4.37 10.25
C ALA A 24 10.33 3.06 10.56
N VAL A 25 9.15 3.17 11.16
CA VAL A 25 8.25 2.04 11.39
C VAL A 25 6.87 2.34 10.82
N TYR A 26 6.21 1.29 10.29
CA TYR A 26 4.81 1.41 9.91
C TYR A 26 3.95 0.54 10.79
N MET A 27 2.88 1.12 11.31
CA MET A 27 1.97 0.46 12.24
C MET A 27 0.51 0.82 11.99
N GLY A 28 -0.39 -0.03 12.47
CA GLY A 28 -1.82 0.19 12.43
C GLY A 28 -2.34 0.74 13.74
N PHE A 29 -3.33 1.59 13.64
CA PHE A 29 -4.07 2.16 14.75
C PHE A 29 -5.57 2.00 14.49
N GLY A 30 -6.29 1.45 15.44
CA GLY A 30 -7.72 1.20 15.26
C GLY A 30 -8.05 0.19 14.13
N ALA A 31 -9.20 0.37 13.46
CA ALA A 31 -9.81 -0.62 12.58
C ALA A 31 -9.44 -0.51 11.09
N PHE A 32 -8.91 0.63 10.61
CA PHE A 32 -8.84 0.97 9.18
C PHE A 32 -7.50 0.66 8.53
N ASN A 33 -6.96 -0.54 8.70
CA ASN A 33 -5.66 -0.90 8.15
C ASN A 33 -5.64 -2.30 7.50
N ALA A 34 -4.73 -2.50 6.53
CA ALA A 34 -4.60 -3.72 5.74
C ALA A 34 -4.17 -4.98 6.52
N ARG A 35 -4.02 -4.88 7.83
CA ARG A 35 -3.72 -6.01 8.75
C ARG A 35 -4.62 -5.91 9.98
N ARG A 36 -5.91 -5.88 9.75
CA ARG A 36 -6.96 -5.75 10.79
C ARG A 36 -6.84 -6.83 11.89
N SER A 37 -6.33 -8.01 11.57
CA SER A 37 -6.09 -9.11 12.51
C SER A 37 -4.79 -8.99 13.32
N ALA A 38 -3.95 -7.96 13.11
CA ALA A 38 -2.81 -7.70 13.98
C ALA A 38 -3.28 -7.19 15.34
N LYS A 39 -2.46 -7.38 16.39
CA LYS A 39 -2.68 -6.79 17.72
C LYS A 39 -2.41 -5.28 17.62
N ASN A 40 -3.33 -4.51 17.03
CA ASN A 40 -3.17 -3.07 16.87
C ASN A 40 -3.03 -2.38 18.23
N PHE A 41 -2.46 -1.16 18.22
CA PHE A 41 -2.23 -0.35 19.41
C PHE A 41 -3.54 0.30 19.90
N THR A 42 -3.71 0.43 21.23
CA THR A 42 -4.67 1.37 21.82
C THR A 42 -4.20 2.82 21.61
N ASP A 43 -5.05 3.80 21.93
CA ASP A 43 -4.70 5.23 21.81
C ASP A 43 -3.45 5.58 22.65
N GLU A 44 -3.40 5.08 23.89
CA GLU A 44 -2.29 5.31 24.84
C GLU A 44 -1.02 4.58 24.42
N GLU A 45 -1.15 3.32 24.01
CA GLU A 45 -0.01 2.55 23.49
C GLU A 45 0.57 3.19 22.23
N PHE A 46 -0.29 3.71 21.34
CA PHE A 46 0.13 4.35 20.11
C PHE A 46 0.86 5.67 20.39
N ALA A 47 0.33 6.53 21.26
CA ALA A 47 1.00 7.77 21.68
C ALA A 47 2.35 7.50 22.35
N SER A 48 2.42 6.45 23.19
CA SER A 48 3.68 6.00 23.80
C SER A 48 4.66 5.49 22.75
N ALA A 49 4.19 4.74 21.76
CA ALA A 49 5.01 4.22 20.66
C ALA A 49 5.59 5.34 19.78
N VAL A 50 4.80 6.37 19.46
CA VAL A 50 5.29 7.55 18.73
C VAL A 50 6.41 8.25 19.50
N ARG A 51 6.21 8.54 20.80
CA ARG A 51 7.24 9.15 21.65
C ARG A 51 8.49 8.28 21.75
N TYR A 52 8.34 6.97 21.92
CA TYR A 52 9.45 6.01 21.95
C TYR A 52 10.30 6.08 20.68
N CYS A 53 9.64 6.15 19.51
CA CYS A 53 10.29 6.26 18.21
C CYS A 53 10.98 7.63 18.04
N HIS A 54 10.28 8.73 18.27
CA HIS A 54 10.80 10.08 18.07
C HIS A 54 12.01 10.36 18.96
N LEU A 55 11.96 9.94 20.22
CA LEU A 55 13.09 10.04 21.13
C LEU A 55 14.36 9.41 20.52
N ARG A 56 14.21 8.34 19.72
CA ARG A 56 15.31 7.62 19.06
C ARG A 56 15.55 8.02 17.59
N GLY A 57 14.86 9.07 17.12
CA GLY A 57 14.98 9.56 15.75
C GLY A 57 14.42 8.60 14.72
N VAL A 58 13.39 7.83 15.08
CA VAL A 58 12.68 6.90 14.20
C VAL A 58 11.33 7.51 13.82
N ARG A 59 11.05 7.59 12.52
CA ARG A 59 9.77 8.08 11.99
C ARG A 59 8.66 7.05 12.17
N VAL A 60 7.43 7.52 12.31
CA VAL A 60 6.24 6.67 12.48
C VAL A 60 5.26 6.92 11.35
N PHE A 61 4.96 5.88 10.56
CA PHE A 61 3.99 5.92 9.47
C PHE A 61 2.74 5.12 9.83
N LEU A 62 1.61 5.82 9.92
CA LEU A 62 0.34 5.21 10.19
C LEU A 62 -0.25 4.56 8.93
N THR A 63 -0.74 3.33 9.03
CA THR A 63 -1.47 2.69 7.93
C THR A 63 -2.98 2.87 8.10
N LEU A 64 -3.60 3.72 7.27
CA LEU A 64 -5.04 3.84 7.04
C LEU A 64 -5.34 3.44 5.59
N ASN A 65 -4.86 2.27 5.20
CA ASN A 65 -4.76 1.85 3.82
C ASN A 65 -5.74 0.72 3.47
N THR A 66 -7.00 0.92 3.80
CA THR A 66 -8.14 0.08 3.41
C THR A 66 -9.20 0.92 2.69
N LEU A 67 -10.03 0.28 1.89
CA LEU A 67 -11.23 0.91 1.35
C LEU A 67 -12.25 1.15 2.47
N LEU A 68 -12.93 2.30 2.41
CA LEU A 68 -13.85 2.77 3.43
C LEU A 68 -15.24 3.02 2.84
N THR A 69 -16.27 2.64 3.57
CA THR A 69 -17.66 3.02 3.27
C THR A 69 -17.95 4.44 3.78
N ASP A 70 -19.01 5.07 3.28
CA ASP A 70 -19.45 6.38 3.77
C ASP A 70 -19.66 6.41 5.29
N ARG A 71 -20.14 5.31 5.88
CA ARG A 71 -20.34 5.17 7.32
C ARG A 71 -19.05 5.14 8.13
N GLU A 72 -17.96 4.73 7.53
CA GLU A 72 -16.65 4.62 8.18
C GLU A 72 -15.80 5.88 8.05
N LEU A 73 -16.08 6.74 7.07
CA LEU A 73 -15.32 7.99 6.85
C LEU A 73 -15.27 8.90 8.09
N PRO A 74 -16.34 9.10 8.88
CA PRO A 74 -16.25 9.91 10.11
C PRO A 74 -15.28 9.32 11.14
N GLY A 75 -15.26 8.00 11.30
CA GLY A 75 -14.30 7.31 12.18
C GLY A 75 -12.86 7.43 11.69
N ALA A 76 -12.65 7.32 10.37
CA ALA A 76 -11.34 7.51 9.76
C ALA A 76 -10.85 8.97 9.88
N ALA A 77 -11.75 9.98 9.76
CA ALA A 77 -11.45 11.38 10.03
C ALA A 77 -10.97 11.59 11.47
N ALA A 78 -11.67 10.99 12.44
CA ALA A 78 -11.25 11.06 13.84
C ALA A 78 -9.87 10.42 14.07
N ALA A 79 -9.58 9.28 13.40
CA ALA A 79 -8.28 8.63 13.46
C ALA A 79 -7.16 9.50 12.84
N LEU A 80 -7.43 10.19 11.71
CA LEU A 80 -6.49 11.14 11.11
C LEU A 80 -6.14 12.31 12.03
N ARG A 81 -7.15 12.91 12.68
CA ARG A 81 -6.94 14.00 13.65
C ARG A 81 -6.11 13.54 14.84
N LYS A 82 -6.46 12.39 15.43
CA LYS A 82 -5.67 11.80 16.52
C LYS A 82 -4.22 11.54 16.10
N ALA A 83 -4.01 10.93 14.94
CA ALA A 83 -2.67 10.65 14.41
C ALA A 83 -1.85 11.94 14.21
N SER A 84 -2.48 13.00 13.67
CA SER A 84 -1.86 14.32 13.49
C SER A 84 -1.46 14.93 14.83
N ALA A 85 -2.36 14.91 15.83
CA ALA A 85 -2.12 15.42 17.18
C ALA A 85 -1.04 14.62 17.93
N MET A 86 -0.95 13.29 17.70
CA MET A 86 0.09 12.44 18.29
C MET A 86 1.46 12.58 17.61
N GLY A 87 1.56 13.36 16.52
CA GLY A 87 2.83 13.64 15.83
C GLY A 87 3.27 12.60 14.82
N VAL A 88 2.38 11.76 14.30
CA VAL A 88 2.71 10.78 13.23
C VAL A 88 3.35 11.48 12.05
N ASP A 89 4.43 10.90 11.49
CA ASP A 89 5.22 11.55 10.43
C ASP A 89 4.57 11.46 9.05
N ALA A 90 3.78 10.40 8.79
CA ALA A 90 2.99 10.29 7.57
C ALA A 90 1.87 9.26 7.73
N VAL A 91 0.89 9.30 6.80
CA VAL A 91 -0.20 8.33 6.71
C VAL A 91 -0.19 7.65 5.33
N LEU A 92 -0.19 6.32 5.32
CA LEU A 92 -0.38 5.54 4.09
C LEU A 92 -1.88 5.42 3.80
N VAL A 93 -2.28 5.81 2.59
CA VAL A 93 -3.69 5.80 2.15
C VAL A 93 -3.86 4.92 0.90
N GLN A 94 -5.07 4.36 0.75
CA GLN A 94 -5.52 3.64 -0.46
C GLN A 94 -6.79 4.28 -1.02
N ASP A 95 -7.71 4.64 -0.15
CA ASP A 95 -9.05 5.11 -0.48
C ASP A 95 -9.03 6.56 -0.97
N TRP A 96 -9.66 6.82 -2.12
CA TRP A 96 -9.69 8.15 -2.74
C TRP A 96 -10.47 9.17 -1.92
N GLY A 97 -11.57 8.74 -1.28
CA GLY A 97 -12.34 9.61 -0.39
C GLY A 97 -11.58 9.94 0.89
N LEU A 98 -10.81 8.99 1.43
CA LEU A 98 -9.93 9.24 2.56
C LEU A 98 -8.78 10.20 2.21
N LEU A 99 -8.18 10.06 1.02
CA LEU A 99 -7.18 10.98 0.51
C LEU A 99 -7.71 12.42 0.49
N THR A 100 -8.88 12.62 -0.11
CA THR A 100 -9.54 13.93 -0.18
C THR A 100 -9.80 14.49 1.22
N LEU A 101 -10.38 13.65 2.09
CA LEU A 101 -10.71 14.02 3.46
C LEU A 101 -9.45 14.37 4.27
N ALA A 102 -8.36 13.64 4.13
CA ALA A 102 -7.11 13.91 4.84
C ALA A 102 -6.51 15.28 4.44
N LYS A 103 -6.49 15.58 3.14
CA LYS A 103 -6.03 16.89 2.63
C LYS A 103 -6.89 18.05 3.11
N GLU A 104 -8.17 17.81 3.33
CA GLU A 104 -9.12 18.79 3.81
C GLU A 104 -8.94 19.06 5.31
N ILE A 105 -8.94 18.02 6.14
CA ILE A 105 -9.03 18.17 7.60
C ILE A 105 -7.68 18.28 8.32
N VAL A 106 -6.61 17.71 7.77
CA VAL A 106 -5.24 17.73 8.31
C VAL A 106 -4.22 18.01 7.19
N PRO A 107 -4.30 19.19 6.55
CA PRO A 107 -3.57 19.48 5.31
C PRO A 107 -2.04 19.43 5.44
N ASP A 108 -1.52 19.55 6.66
CA ASP A 108 -0.09 19.53 6.95
C ASP A 108 0.44 18.12 7.28
N LEU A 109 -0.43 17.10 7.29
CA LEU A 109 -0.03 15.72 7.55
C LEU A 109 0.42 15.05 6.25
N PRO A 110 1.68 14.61 6.14
CA PRO A 110 2.20 13.95 4.95
C PRO A 110 1.41 12.69 4.58
N LEU A 111 1.15 12.51 3.28
CA LEU A 111 0.41 11.37 2.74
C LEU A 111 1.30 10.52 1.83
N HIS A 112 1.30 9.22 2.06
CA HIS A 112 1.99 8.24 1.23
C HIS A 112 0.98 7.36 0.49
N ALA A 113 1.20 7.17 -0.82
CA ALA A 113 0.40 6.24 -1.60
C ALA A 113 0.71 4.80 -1.19
N SER A 114 -0.30 4.07 -0.72
CA SER A 114 -0.13 2.65 -0.40
C SER A 114 0.11 1.81 -1.66
N THR A 115 0.84 0.71 -1.54
CA THR A 115 0.97 -0.30 -2.63
C THR A 115 -0.41 -0.83 -3.10
N GLN A 116 -1.45 -0.71 -2.27
CA GLN A 116 -2.81 -1.08 -2.63
C GLN A 116 -3.50 -0.11 -3.60
N MET A 117 -2.89 1.05 -3.89
CA MET A 117 -3.31 1.92 -5.00
C MET A 117 -2.86 1.41 -6.36
N SER A 118 -2.06 0.33 -6.40
CA SER A 118 -1.60 -0.33 -7.63
C SER A 118 -0.84 0.63 -8.56
N LEU A 119 0.15 1.35 -8.02
CA LEU A 119 0.98 2.27 -8.80
C LEU A 119 2.22 1.54 -9.31
N PHE A 120 2.37 1.48 -10.63
CA PHE A 120 3.39 0.68 -11.30
C PHE A 120 3.91 1.32 -12.61
N THR A 121 3.54 2.56 -12.90
CA THR A 121 4.06 3.33 -14.05
C THR A 121 4.54 4.70 -13.62
N LEU A 122 5.41 5.32 -14.43
CA LEU A 122 5.85 6.69 -14.21
C LEU A 122 4.68 7.67 -14.24
N GLY A 123 3.75 7.50 -15.21
CA GLY A 123 2.55 8.33 -15.30
C GLY A 123 1.68 8.25 -14.04
N GLY A 124 1.50 7.04 -13.49
CA GLY A 124 0.74 6.82 -12.24
C GLY A 124 1.44 7.41 -11.02
N ALA A 125 2.75 7.26 -10.90
CA ALA A 125 3.53 7.83 -9.81
C ALA A 125 3.51 9.37 -9.83
N ASN A 126 3.66 9.98 -11.01
CA ASN A 126 3.56 11.43 -11.19
C ASN A 126 2.15 11.97 -10.93
N ALA A 127 1.11 11.23 -11.30
CA ALA A 127 -0.26 11.61 -10.96
C ALA A 127 -0.49 11.60 -9.44
N ALA A 128 0.05 10.61 -8.73
CA ALA A 128 0.00 10.58 -7.26
C ALA A 128 0.78 11.75 -6.63
N ALA A 129 1.96 12.08 -7.15
CA ALA A 129 2.73 13.25 -6.73
C ALA A 129 1.95 14.55 -6.96
N ALA A 130 1.30 14.72 -8.11
CA ALA A 130 0.45 15.88 -8.41
C ALA A 130 -0.76 15.99 -7.49
N LEU A 131 -1.25 14.87 -6.95
CA LEU A 131 -2.27 14.84 -5.90
C LEU A 131 -1.73 15.20 -4.52
N GLY A 132 -0.44 15.53 -4.37
CA GLY A 132 0.19 15.93 -3.13
C GLY A 132 0.64 14.76 -2.25
N MET A 133 0.83 13.58 -2.81
CA MET A 133 1.45 12.47 -2.09
C MET A 133 2.97 12.65 -2.10
N GLU A 134 3.58 12.66 -0.91
CA GLU A 134 5.03 12.87 -0.76
C GLU A 134 5.82 11.61 -1.13
N ARG A 135 5.21 10.43 -0.97
CA ARG A 135 5.84 9.14 -1.24
C ARG A 135 4.89 8.18 -1.93
N VAL A 136 5.43 7.41 -2.86
CA VAL A 136 4.71 6.36 -3.60
C VAL A 136 5.32 5.00 -3.29
N VAL A 137 4.50 4.09 -2.71
CA VAL A 137 4.89 2.68 -2.54
C VAL A 137 4.55 1.93 -3.81
N LEU A 138 5.57 1.58 -4.59
CA LEU A 138 5.38 0.90 -5.87
C LEU A 138 4.81 -0.51 -5.71
N ALA A 139 4.17 -0.99 -6.77
CA ALA A 139 3.80 -2.39 -6.89
C ALA A 139 5.05 -3.29 -6.85
N ARG A 140 4.89 -4.51 -6.31
CA ARG A 140 6.00 -5.46 -6.08
C ARG A 140 6.45 -6.20 -7.33
N GLU A 141 5.67 -6.09 -8.39
CA GLU A 141 5.81 -6.81 -9.65
C GLU A 141 6.73 -6.11 -10.66
N LEU A 142 7.26 -4.94 -10.30
CA LEU A 142 8.18 -4.16 -11.12
C LEU A 142 9.59 -4.75 -11.12
N ASP A 143 10.26 -4.67 -12.26
CA ASP A 143 11.68 -4.97 -12.33
C ASP A 143 12.55 -3.73 -12.02
N ARG A 144 13.86 -3.95 -11.91
CA ARG A 144 14.82 -2.92 -11.52
C ARG A 144 14.90 -1.76 -12.52
N ASP A 145 14.67 -2.03 -13.81
CA ASP A 145 14.80 -1.00 -14.86
C ASP A 145 13.55 -0.10 -14.85
N GLU A 146 12.36 -0.67 -14.64
CA GLU A 146 11.12 0.06 -14.41
C GLU A 146 11.19 0.92 -13.14
N VAL A 147 11.72 0.37 -12.03
CA VAL A 147 11.92 1.13 -10.79
C VAL A 147 12.88 2.28 -11.00
N ARG A 148 13.98 2.07 -11.73
CA ARG A 148 14.96 3.11 -12.08
C ARG A 148 14.32 4.24 -12.88
N GLU A 149 13.52 3.91 -13.89
CA GLU A 149 12.79 4.87 -14.71
C GLU A 149 11.86 5.73 -13.85
N ILE A 150 11.09 5.11 -12.96
CA ILE A 150 10.18 5.81 -12.06
C ILE A 150 10.95 6.70 -11.08
N CYS A 151 12.03 6.21 -10.46
CA CYS A 151 12.86 7.01 -9.57
C CYS A 151 13.46 8.24 -10.27
N ALA A 152 13.87 8.10 -11.52
CA ALA A 152 14.47 9.19 -12.29
C ALA A 152 13.45 10.26 -12.72
N GLY A 153 12.18 9.89 -12.92
CA GLY A 153 11.16 10.77 -13.51
C GLY A 153 10.05 11.22 -12.56
N CYS A 154 9.96 10.65 -11.35
CA CYS A 154 8.90 10.97 -10.39
C CYS A 154 9.31 12.13 -9.46
N GLY A 155 8.36 13.04 -9.21
CA GLY A 155 8.55 14.17 -8.29
C GLY A 155 8.35 13.80 -6.81
N ALA A 156 7.85 12.59 -6.50
CA ALA A 156 7.67 12.09 -5.14
C ALA A 156 8.77 11.09 -4.75
N GLU A 157 8.96 10.86 -3.45
CA GLU A 157 9.83 9.80 -2.95
C GLU A 157 9.30 8.41 -3.38
N ILE A 158 10.20 7.52 -3.75
CA ILE A 158 9.86 6.15 -4.16
C ILE A 158 10.23 5.16 -3.05
N GLU A 159 9.22 4.35 -2.65
CA GLU A 159 9.35 3.27 -1.67
C GLU A 159 9.18 1.91 -2.34
N VAL A 160 10.10 0.98 -2.08
CA VAL A 160 10.15 -0.36 -2.66
C VAL A 160 10.16 -1.42 -1.57
N PHE A 161 9.43 -2.52 -1.76
CA PHE A 161 9.53 -3.67 -0.87
C PHE A 161 10.83 -4.45 -1.12
N GLY A 162 11.64 -4.62 -0.07
CA GLY A 162 12.92 -5.34 -0.14
C GLY A 162 12.88 -6.76 0.41
N HIS A 163 11.90 -7.09 1.27
CA HIS A 163 11.83 -8.40 1.93
C HIS A 163 10.42 -8.80 2.30
N GLY A 164 10.15 -10.12 2.26
CA GLY A 164 8.95 -10.74 2.81
C GLY A 164 7.91 -11.15 1.78
N ALA A 165 6.68 -11.32 2.20
CA ALA A 165 5.62 -11.97 1.43
C ALA A 165 5.28 -11.23 0.13
N LEU A 166 5.23 -11.97 -0.98
CA LEU A 166 4.66 -11.53 -2.26
C LEU A 166 3.20 -11.95 -2.36
N CYS A 167 2.36 -11.06 -2.93
CA CYS A 167 1.02 -11.40 -3.37
C CYS A 167 1.08 -12.00 -4.79
N MET A 168 0.17 -12.91 -5.12
CA MET A 168 0.02 -13.43 -6.48
C MET A 168 -0.65 -12.42 -7.39
N CYS A 169 -1.69 -11.76 -6.88
CA CYS A 169 -2.40 -10.66 -7.54
C CYS A 169 -1.73 -9.34 -7.22
N TYR A 170 -1.82 -8.37 -8.12
CA TYR A 170 -1.47 -6.99 -7.79
C TYR A 170 -2.22 -6.52 -6.55
N SER A 171 -1.49 -5.89 -5.63
CA SER A 171 -2.07 -5.40 -4.38
C SER A 171 -3.13 -4.32 -4.69
N GLY A 172 -4.32 -4.46 -4.07
CA GLY A 172 -5.46 -3.58 -4.36
C GLY A 172 -6.39 -4.07 -5.47
N GLN A 173 -6.01 -5.13 -6.23
CA GLN A 173 -6.80 -5.68 -7.35
C GLN A 173 -7.27 -7.13 -7.10
N CYS A 174 -7.20 -7.60 -5.85
CA CYS A 174 -7.55 -8.98 -5.50
C CYS A 174 -8.91 -9.05 -4.79
N GLU A 175 -9.88 -9.68 -5.44
CA GLU A 175 -11.24 -9.86 -4.93
C GLU A 175 -11.52 -11.30 -4.50
N MET A 176 -10.59 -12.23 -4.73
CA MET A 176 -10.83 -13.66 -4.53
C MET A 176 -11.25 -14.00 -3.08
N SER A 177 -10.60 -13.40 -2.10
CA SER A 177 -10.92 -13.64 -0.69
C SER A 177 -12.27 -13.02 -0.30
N ALA A 178 -12.64 -11.88 -0.90
CA ALA A 178 -13.93 -11.23 -0.70
C ALA A 178 -15.08 -12.06 -1.29
N VAL A 179 -14.97 -12.42 -2.57
CA VAL A 179 -16.03 -13.13 -3.30
C VAL A 179 -16.26 -14.54 -2.75
N LEU A 180 -15.17 -15.27 -2.43
CA LEU A 180 -15.29 -16.65 -1.94
C LEU A 180 -15.64 -16.76 -0.44
N GLY A 181 -15.23 -15.77 0.37
CA GLY A 181 -15.37 -15.90 1.82
C GLY A 181 -15.78 -14.63 2.55
N GLN A 182 -16.22 -13.58 1.86
CA GLN A 182 -16.63 -12.27 2.41
C GLN A 182 -15.51 -11.53 3.18
N ARG A 183 -14.27 -11.99 3.08
CA ARG A 183 -13.10 -11.43 3.76
C ARG A 183 -12.26 -10.63 2.78
N SER A 184 -12.54 -9.33 2.67
CA SER A 184 -11.87 -8.47 1.69
C SER A 184 -10.39 -8.27 2.00
N GLY A 185 -9.53 -8.52 0.99
CA GLY A 185 -8.12 -8.16 1.03
C GLY A 185 -7.91 -6.65 1.04
N ASN A 186 -8.77 -5.91 0.37
CA ASN A 186 -8.76 -4.45 0.28
C ASN A 186 -9.23 -3.78 1.58
N ARG A 187 -9.82 -4.57 2.49
CA ARG A 187 -10.26 -4.14 3.83
C ARG A 187 -9.49 -4.83 4.97
N GLY A 188 -8.35 -5.44 4.64
CA GLY A 188 -7.44 -6.00 5.64
C GLY A 188 -7.81 -7.38 6.19
N ALA A 189 -8.81 -8.07 5.63
CA ALA A 189 -9.32 -9.36 6.11
C ALA A 189 -8.94 -10.55 5.23
N CYS A 190 -7.93 -10.44 4.34
CA CYS A 190 -7.54 -11.47 3.38
C CYS A 190 -7.33 -12.84 4.02
N ALA A 191 -8.05 -13.86 3.53
CA ALA A 191 -7.91 -15.26 3.95
C ALA A 191 -6.77 -16.02 3.24
N GLN A 192 -6.02 -15.35 2.36
CA GLN A 192 -4.91 -15.90 1.58
C GLN A 192 -5.30 -17.12 0.69
N PRO A 193 -6.38 -17.06 -0.09
CA PRO A 193 -6.80 -18.19 -0.94
C PRO A 193 -5.72 -18.59 -1.95
N CYS A 194 -4.85 -17.67 -2.38
CA CYS A 194 -3.70 -17.98 -3.24
C CYS A 194 -2.67 -18.94 -2.61
N ARG A 195 -2.77 -19.24 -1.32
CA ARG A 195 -1.88 -20.19 -0.62
C ARG A 195 -2.45 -21.60 -0.54
N LEU A 196 -3.69 -21.79 -0.98
CA LEU A 196 -4.35 -23.09 -1.00
C LEU A 196 -3.94 -23.90 -2.24
N PRO A 197 -4.12 -25.23 -2.20
CA PRO A 197 -3.90 -26.07 -3.38
C PRO A 197 -4.99 -25.89 -4.43
N TYR A 198 -4.59 -25.98 -5.71
CA TYR A 198 -5.47 -25.99 -6.88
C TYR A 198 -4.96 -26.95 -7.94
N GLY A 199 -5.89 -27.55 -8.71
CA GLY A 199 -5.59 -28.19 -9.97
C GLY A 199 -5.60 -27.17 -11.13
N VAL A 200 -4.77 -27.36 -12.15
CA VAL A 200 -4.81 -26.59 -13.40
C VAL A 200 -5.16 -27.54 -14.52
N ASN A 201 -6.29 -27.34 -15.20
CA ASN A 201 -6.87 -28.23 -16.20
C ASN A 201 -7.04 -29.68 -15.70
N GLY A 202 -7.33 -29.85 -14.42
CA GLY A 202 -7.50 -31.13 -13.78
C GLY A 202 -7.95 -31.01 -12.32
N PRO A 203 -8.12 -32.15 -11.61
CA PRO A 203 -8.57 -32.11 -10.23
C PRO A 203 -7.55 -31.47 -9.30
N CYS A 204 -8.04 -30.89 -8.21
CA CYS A 204 -7.19 -30.35 -7.14
C CYS A 204 -6.37 -31.48 -6.52
N ARG A 205 -5.05 -31.24 -6.42
CA ARG A 205 -4.08 -32.08 -5.72
C ARG A 205 -3.23 -31.14 -4.83
N ASP A 206 -2.07 -31.61 -4.37
CA ASP A 206 -1.16 -30.82 -3.51
C ASP A 206 -0.34 -29.73 -4.25
N ALA A 207 -0.76 -29.34 -5.45
CA ALA A 207 -0.12 -28.28 -6.20
C ALA A 207 -0.62 -26.89 -5.77
N HIS A 208 0.31 -25.92 -5.65
CA HIS A 208 0.00 -24.56 -5.21
C HIS A 208 0.38 -23.55 -6.32
N PRO A 209 -0.31 -23.54 -7.46
CA PRO A 209 0.06 -22.74 -8.64
C PRO A 209 -0.08 -21.23 -8.44
N LEU A 210 -0.64 -20.78 -7.31
CA LEU A 210 -0.80 -19.39 -6.95
C LEU A 210 0.09 -18.97 -5.76
N SER A 211 0.91 -19.88 -5.20
CA SER A 211 1.71 -19.57 -4.01
C SER A 211 3.12 -19.13 -4.39
N LEU A 212 3.43 -17.84 -4.27
CA LEU A 212 4.78 -17.31 -4.49
C LEU A 212 5.65 -17.48 -3.25
N LYS A 213 6.96 -17.67 -3.44
CA LYS A 213 7.99 -17.52 -2.41
C LYS A 213 8.01 -16.10 -1.86
N ASP A 214 8.67 -15.90 -0.72
CA ASP A 214 8.93 -14.56 -0.20
C ASP A 214 10.03 -13.86 -1.00
N ALA A 215 9.93 -12.54 -1.14
CA ALA A 215 11.00 -11.75 -1.75
C ALA A 215 12.21 -11.64 -0.79
N ASN A 216 13.40 -11.63 -1.36
CA ASN A 216 14.62 -11.23 -0.68
C ASN A 216 15.51 -10.45 -1.64
N LEU A 217 15.58 -9.14 -1.45
CA LEU A 217 16.35 -8.23 -2.29
C LEU A 217 17.60 -7.67 -1.56
N SER A 218 18.05 -8.35 -0.50
CA SER A 218 19.23 -7.94 0.29
C SER A 218 20.52 -7.82 -0.52
N ALA A 219 20.63 -8.53 -1.63
CA ALA A 219 21.79 -8.46 -2.53
C ALA A 219 21.78 -7.21 -3.44
N TYR A 220 20.67 -6.48 -3.53
CA TYR A 220 20.48 -5.38 -4.49
C TYR A 220 20.41 -3.99 -3.86
N LEU A 221 20.74 -3.85 -2.56
CA LEU A 221 20.62 -2.58 -1.82
C LEU A 221 21.46 -1.44 -2.40
N ARG A 222 22.65 -1.76 -2.93
CA ARG A 222 23.50 -0.76 -3.59
C ARG A 222 22.87 -0.26 -4.89
N ASP A 223 22.29 -1.17 -5.68
CA ASP A 223 21.61 -0.86 -6.93
C ASP A 223 20.38 0.05 -6.64
N MET A 224 19.54 -0.32 -5.68
CA MET A 224 18.41 0.49 -5.22
C MET A 224 18.83 1.88 -4.74
N SER A 225 19.88 1.96 -3.95
CA SER A 225 20.39 3.25 -3.46
C SER A 225 20.94 4.12 -4.60
N SER A 226 21.62 3.52 -5.59
CA SER A 226 22.18 4.25 -6.72
C SER A 226 21.14 4.78 -7.70
N MET A 227 19.98 4.14 -7.81
CA MET A 227 18.88 4.59 -8.67
C MET A 227 17.94 5.59 -7.98
N GLY A 228 18.16 5.91 -6.70
CA GLY A 228 17.38 6.92 -5.99
C GLY A 228 16.17 6.40 -5.23
N VAL A 229 16.08 5.09 -4.94
CA VAL A 229 15.05 4.57 -4.02
C VAL A 229 15.20 5.26 -2.67
N ALA A 230 14.17 5.99 -2.24
CA ALA A 230 14.19 6.76 -1.01
C ALA A 230 13.99 5.87 0.23
N CYS A 231 13.14 4.83 0.12
CA CYS A 231 12.78 3.98 1.24
C CYS A 231 12.69 2.50 0.84
N LEU A 232 13.33 1.66 1.66
CA LEU A 232 13.25 0.20 1.57
C LEU A 232 12.30 -0.32 2.64
N LYS A 233 11.21 -0.96 2.22
CA LYS A 233 10.18 -1.50 3.11
C LYS A 233 10.33 -2.99 3.35
N LEU A 234 10.29 -3.39 4.61
CA LEU A 234 10.24 -4.77 5.04
C LEU A 234 8.79 -5.19 5.31
N GLU A 235 8.31 -6.27 4.70
CA GLU A 235 6.96 -6.80 4.98
C GLU A 235 6.98 -7.71 6.20
N GLY A 236 5.97 -7.58 7.09
CA GLY A 236 5.93 -8.49 8.22
C GLY A 236 5.11 -8.07 9.44
N ARG A 237 4.08 -7.21 9.35
CA ARG A 237 3.27 -6.78 10.52
C ARG A 237 2.59 -7.93 11.30
N LEU A 238 2.36 -9.07 10.66
CA LEU A 238 1.82 -10.28 11.31
C LEU A 238 2.93 -11.25 11.74
N LYS A 239 4.20 -10.85 11.65
CA LYS A 239 5.34 -11.66 12.05
C LYS A 239 5.71 -11.43 13.51
N ARG A 240 6.42 -12.40 14.08
CA ARG A 240 6.93 -12.33 15.45
C ARG A 240 8.00 -11.23 15.58
N PRO A 241 8.18 -10.68 16.79
CA PRO A 241 9.23 -9.67 17.05
C PRO A 241 10.63 -10.15 16.67
N GLU A 242 10.95 -11.43 16.89
CA GLU A 242 12.27 -12.01 16.56
C GLU A 242 12.53 -11.96 15.04
N TYR A 243 11.50 -12.21 14.21
CA TYR A 243 11.62 -12.02 12.76
C TYR A 243 11.95 -10.57 12.42
N VAL A 244 11.24 -9.62 13.05
CA VAL A 244 11.47 -8.20 12.82
C VAL A 244 12.89 -7.81 13.21
N ALA A 245 13.37 -8.28 14.37
CA ALA A 245 14.75 -8.02 14.84
C ALA A 245 15.79 -8.56 13.86
N VAL A 246 15.68 -9.84 13.46
CA VAL A 246 16.64 -10.49 12.55
C VAL A 246 16.69 -9.79 11.20
N VAL A 247 15.52 -9.56 10.58
CA VAL A 247 15.47 -8.98 9.24
C VAL A 247 15.94 -7.53 9.28
N THR A 248 15.43 -6.71 10.20
CA THR A 248 15.83 -5.30 10.31
C THR A 248 17.32 -5.16 10.59
N GLY A 249 17.86 -5.94 11.54
CA GLY A 249 19.28 -5.88 11.90
C GLY A 249 20.22 -6.30 10.77
N ILE A 250 19.86 -7.32 9.98
CA ILE A 250 20.67 -7.71 8.82
C ILE A 250 20.62 -6.60 7.75
N TYR A 251 19.43 -6.13 7.37
CA TYR A 251 19.30 -5.08 6.35
C TYR A 251 19.99 -3.79 6.79
N ARG A 252 19.95 -3.41 8.07
CA ARG A 252 20.67 -2.25 8.60
C ARG A 252 22.18 -2.37 8.41
N ARG A 253 22.76 -3.50 8.81
CA ARG A 253 24.22 -3.72 8.60
C ARG A 253 24.61 -3.68 7.12
N LEU A 254 23.82 -4.30 6.25
CA LEU A 254 24.11 -4.28 4.81
C LEU A 254 24.05 -2.88 4.21
N LEU A 255 23.12 -2.04 4.69
CA LEU A 255 23.01 -0.63 4.27
C LEU A 255 24.19 0.21 4.79
N ASP A 256 24.59 0.04 6.03
CA ASP A 256 25.68 0.81 6.65
C ASP A 256 27.04 0.42 6.07
N GLU A 257 27.30 -0.88 5.97
CA GLU A 257 28.57 -1.41 5.48
C GLU A 257 28.63 -1.46 3.93
N LYS A 258 27.53 -1.18 3.25
CA LYS A 258 27.40 -1.18 1.78
C LYS A 258 27.96 -2.45 1.13
N ARG A 259 27.67 -3.61 1.69
CA ARG A 259 28.15 -4.93 1.24
C ARG A 259 27.03 -5.89 0.88
N LEU A 260 27.37 -7.01 0.32
CA LEU A 260 26.47 -8.14 0.08
C LEU A 260 26.24 -8.94 1.39
N PRO A 261 25.09 -9.65 1.53
CA PRO A 261 24.87 -10.53 2.66
C PRO A 261 25.87 -11.68 2.67
N THR A 262 26.31 -12.07 3.87
CA THR A 262 27.11 -13.28 4.08
C THR A 262 26.24 -14.53 3.95
N ALA A 263 26.88 -15.70 3.81
CA ALA A 263 26.15 -16.98 3.82
C ALA A 263 25.40 -17.23 5.15
N GLU A 264 25.94 -16.73 6.28
CA GLU A 264 25.30 -16.83 7.58
C GLU A 264 24.07 -15.92 7.64
N GLU A 265 24.17 -14.67 7.21
CA GLU A 265 23.05 -13.73 7.16
C GLU A 265 21.94 -14.22 6.22
N SER A 266 22.30 -14.78 5.07
CA SER A 266 21.33 -15.37 4.14
C SER A 266 20.57 -16.55 4.75
N ARG A 267 21.27 -17.43 5.48
CA ARG A 267 20.65 -18.53 6.23
C ARG A 267 19.77 -18.02 7.37
N ALA A 268 20.19 -17.00 8.11
CA ALA A 268 19.41 -16.41 9.18
C ALA A 268 18.10 -15.79 8.67
N LEU A 269 18.13 -15.09 7.52
CA LEU A 269 16.92 -14.58 6.86
C LEU A 269 15.97 -15.73 6.49
N GLU A 270 16.48 -16.82 5.92
CA GLU A 270 15.67 -17.97 5.53
C GLU A 270 15.06 -18.68 6.73
N GLN A 271 15.85 -18.90 7.79
CA GLN A 271 15.41 -19.52 9.03
C GLN A 271 14.38 -18.67 9.78
N ALA A 272 14.53 -17.34 9.79
CA ALA A 272 13.58 -16.44 10.40
C ALA A 272 12.17 -16.59 9.81
N PHE A 273 12.07 -16.63 8.49
CA PHE A 273 10.85 -17.03 7.77
C PHE A 273 11.08 -17.11 6.26
N SER A 274 10.71 -18.24 5.65
CA SER A 274 10.62 -18.36 4.19
C SER A 274 9.55 -19.37 3.76
N ARG A 275 9.15 -19.29 2.48
CA ARG A 275 8.28 -20.27 1.81
C ARG A 275 9.12 -21.05 0.80
N SER A 276 9.82 -22.10 1.28
CA SER A 276 10.75 -22.90 0.48
C SER A 276 11.85 -22.05 -0.16
N GLY A 277 12.47 -21.17 0.63
CA GLY A 277 13.44 -20.20 0.18
C GLY A 277 12.83 -18.89 -0.33
N PHE A 278 13.61 -18.12 -1.05
CA PHE A 278 13.30 -16.77 -1.52
C PHE A 278 13.23 -16.67 -3.04
N THR A 279 12.73 -15.54 -3.51
CA THR A 279 12.76 -15.14 -4.92
C THR A 279 13.15 -13.67 -5.07
N ASP A 280 13.88 -13.37 -6.13
CA ASP A 280 14.17 -12.04 -6.67
C ASP A 280 13.62 -11.89 -8.10
N GLY A 281 12.74 -12.83 -8.49
CA GLY A 281 12.31 -13.00 -9.87
C GLY A 281 11.67 -11.75 -10.48
N TYR A 282 10.87 -11.00 -9.74
CA TYR A 282 10.31 -9.73 -10.22
C TYR A 282 11.42 -8.70 -10.43
N TRP A 283 12.30 -8.50 -9.45
CA TRP A 283 13.39 -7.53 -9.54
C TRP A 283 14.30 -7.74 -10.74
N LEU A 284 14.52 -9.00 -11.11
CA LEU A 284 15.36 -9.38 -12.26
C LEU A 284 14.58 -9.58 -13.56
N GLY A 285 13.27 -9.31 -13.60
CA GLY A 285 12.43 -9.60 -14.77
C GLY A 285 12.28 -11.10 -15.10
N ARG A 286 12.63 -12.00 -14.18
CA ARG A 286 12.65 -13.47 -14.36
C ARG A 286 11.42 -14.13 -13.75
N LYS A 287 10.28 -14.00 -14.44
CA LYS A 287 9.00 -14.61 -14.02
C LYS A 287 8.96 -16.11 -14.31
N GLY A 288 8.19 -16.87 -13.52
CA GLY A 288 7.92 -18.28 -13.79
C GLY A 288 8.09 -19.21 -12.59
N LYS A 289 8.18 -20.52 -12.88
CA LYS A 289 8.21 -21.61 -11.88
C LYS A 289 9.18 -21.42 -10.70
N PRO A 290 10.39 -20.86 -10.86
CA PRO A 290 11.31 -20.68 -9.71
C PRO A 290 10.78 -19.74 -8.61
N MET A 291 9.81 -18.88 -8.94
CA MET A 291 9.20 -17.95 -8.00
C MET A 291 8.15 -18.60 -7.07
N PHE A 292 7.72 -19.84 -7.37
CA PHE A 292 6.64 -20.49 -6.62
C PHE A 292 7.19 -21.38 -5.50
N GLY A 293 6.48 -21.41 -4.37
CA GLY A 293 6.85 -22.22 -3.23
C GLY A 293 5.81 -22.15 -2.11
N THR A 294 5.86 -23.15 -1.23
CA THR A 294 5.00 -23.28 -0.06
C THR A 294 5.85 -23.46 1.19
N ARG A 295 5.34 -23.09 2.35
CA ARG A 295 6.00 -23.41 3.61
C ARG A 295 5.61 -24.82 4.04
N PRO A 296 6.54 -25.73 4.32
CA PRO A 296 6.24 -27.02 4.93
C PRO A 296 5.53 -26.81 6.29
N GLU A 297 4.62 -27.71 6.64
CA GLU A 297 3.84 -27.60 7.90
C GLU A 297 4.73 -27.70 9.14
N ASN A 298 5.76 -28.56 9.11
CA ASN A 298 6.62 -28.90 10.25
C ASN A 298 8.01 -28.24 10.12
N VAL A 299 8.10 -26.92 9.99
CA VAL A 299 9.39 -26.22 10.03
C VAL A 299 9.78 -26.00 11.50
N PRO A 300 10.91 -26.57 11.97
CA PRO A 300 11.37 -26.34 13.33
C PRO A 300 11.62 -24.86 13.62
N GLU A 301 11.27 -24.42 14.82
CA GLU A 301 11.58 -23.06 15.25
C GLU A 301 13.11 -22.91 15.43
N PRO A 302 13.72 -21.84 14.87
CA PRO A 302 15.15 -21.57 15.01
C PRO A 302 15.45 -20.95 16.40
N LYS A 303 15.39 -21.78 17.45
CA LYS A 303 15.43 -21.34 18.87
C LYS A 303 16.64 -20.47 19.19
N GLU A 304 17.85 -20.86 18.75
CA GLU A 304 19.07 -20.12 19.01
C GLU A 304 19.11 -18.76 18.30
N LEU A 305 18.65 -18.71 17.04
CA LEU A 305 18.55 -17.47 16.29
C LEU A 305 17.57 -16.52 16.99
N PHE A 306 16.42 -17.02 17.42
CA PHE A 306 15.40 -16.22 18.07
C PHE A 306 15.80 -15.80 19.49
N ALA A 307 16.53 -16.62 20.23
CA ALA A 307 17.10 -16.23 21.52
C ALA A 307 18.07 -15.05 21.37
N ARG A 308 19.02 -15.16 20.44
CA ARG A 308 19.93 -14.04 20.11
C ARG A 308 19.19 -12.79 19.63
N ALA A 309 18.12 -12.95 18.86
CA ALA A 309 17.30 -11.84 18.42
C ALA A 309 16.64 -11.12 19.62
N ARG A 310 16.06 -11.84 20.56
CA ARG A 310 15.46 -11.28 21.79
C ARG A 310 16.46 -10.48 22.62
N GLU A 311 17.69 -10.95 22.74
CA GLU A 311 18.75 -10.23 23.47
C GLU A 311 18.98 -8.81 22.90
N THR A 312 18.64 -8.54 21.64
CA THR A 312 18.82 -7.20 21.04
C THR A 312 17.79 -6.19 21.49
N TYR A 313 16.64 -6.60 22.07
CA TYR A 313 15.57 -5.68 22.42
C TYR A 313 14.91 -5.94 23.80
N GLU A 314 15.19 -7.08 24.46
CA GLU A 314 14.65 -7.40 25.79
C GLU A 314 15.64 -7.15 26.94
N ASN A 315 16.92 -6.98 26.64
CA ASN A 315 17.99 -6.89 27.65
C ASN A 315 18.04 -5.55 28.43
N GLY A 316 17.12 -4.62 28.14
CA GLY A 316 17.06 -3.29 28.74
C GLY A 316 18.20 -2.34 28.35
N LYS A 317 19.09 -2.76 27.44
CA LYS A 317 20.16 -1.91 26.91
C LYS A 317 19.64 -1.10 25.73
N GLU A 318 20.06 0.14 25.67
CA GLU A 318 19.78 1.01 24.53
C GLU A 318 20.82 0.79 23.43
N ASN A 319 20.43 0.10 22.35
CA ASN A 319 21.33 -0.15 21.21
C ASN A 319 21.32 1.01 20.20
N ARG A 320 20.23 1.81 20.18
CA ARG A 320 20.14 2.99 19.32
C ARG A 320 20.49 4.25 20.09
N LYS A 321 21.77 4.56 20.16
CA LYS A 321 22.28 5.78 20.82
C LYS A 321 22.21 6.98 19.88
N ILE A 322 21.85 8.13 20.45
CA ILE A 322 21.81 9.42 19.78
C ILE A 322 23.08 10.19 20.16
N PRO A 323 23.94 10.57 19.22
CA PRO A 323 25.08 11.40 19.47
C PRO A 323 24.65 12.77 20.04
N VAL A 324 25.29 13.21 21.12
CA VAL A 324 25.11 14.54 21.71
C VAL A 324 26.44 15.23 21.88
N ASN A 325 26.54 16.43 21.35
CA ASN A 325 27.68 17.32 21.55
C ASN A 325 27.44 18.13 22.82
N LEU A 326 28.41 18.16 23.73
CA LEU A 326 28.31 18.82 25.02
C LEU A 326 29.36 19.92 25.14
N ARG A 327 28.96 21.08 25.69
CA ARG A 327 29.89 22.18 26.02
C ARG A 327 29.65 22.66 27.44
N LEU A 328 30.65 22.45 28.31
CA LEU A 328 30.64 22.91 29.71
C LEU A 328 31.49 24.17 29.84
N THR A 329 30.91 25.20 30.46
CA THR A 329 31.59 26.44 30.78
C THR A 329 31.61 26.64 32.30
N VAL A 330 32.80 26.77 32.88
CA VAL A 330 33.07 27.01 34.32
C VAL A 330 33.99 28.19 34.45
N ARG A 331 33.43 29.38 34.71
CA ARG A 331 34.18 30.63 34.79
C ARG A 331 33.99 31.30 36.13
N ARG A 332 35.02 32.02 36.56
CA ARG A 332 35.00 32.79 37.82
C ARG A 332 33.96 33.90 37.74
N GLY A 333 33.06 33.92 38.74
CA GLY A 333 32.01 34.93 38.80
C GLY A 333 30.83 34.73 37.86
N GLU A 334 30.77 33.58 37.15
CA GLU A 334 29.64 33.20 36.35
C GLU A 334 29.04 31.85 36.81
N PRO A 335 27.72 31.62 36.68
CA PRO A 335 27.15 30.33 36.96
C PRO A 335 27.66 29.28 35.96
N VAL A 336 27.81 28.03 36.42
CA VAL A 336 28.20 26.90 35.57
C VAL A 336 27.12 26.67 34.50
N ARG A 337 27.54 26.61 33.24
CA ARG A 337 26.61 26.36 32.10
C ARG A 337 27.00 25.10 31.35
N LEU A 338 26.02 24.26 31.07
CA LEU A 338 26.18 23.08 30.23
C LEU A 338 25.24 23.18 29.02
N GLY A 339 25.81 23.33 27.84
CA GLY A 339 25.11 23.28 26.57
C GLY A 339 25.12 21.87 25.98
N GLY A 340 24.06 21.47 25.33
CA GLY A 340 23.97 20.22 24.58
C GLY A 340 23.28 20.39 23.25
N ALA A 341 23.78 19.72 22.23
CA ALA A 341 23.21 19.74 20.88
C ALA A 341 23.09 18.33 20.33
N CYS A 342 21.92 18.01 19.75
CA CYS A 342 21.73 16.75 19.02
C CYS A 342 20.85 16.93 17.78
N ALA A 343 20.99 16.03 16.81
CA ALA A 343 20.17 16.04 15.61
C ALA A 343 18.71 15.72 15.93
N VAL A 344 17.79 16.43 15.29
CA VAL A 344 16.34 16.17 15.27
C VAL A 344 15.85 16.14 13.82
N PRO A 345 14.67 15.60 13.50
CA PRO A 345 14.10 15.73 12.16
C PRO A 345 14.07 17.21 11.72
N GLY A 346 14.69 17.50 10.58
CA GLY A 346 14.72 18.86 10.02
C GLY A 346 15.79 19.80 10.57
N GLY A 347 16.69 19.34 11.49
CA GLY A 347 17.74 20.22 12.00
C GLY A 347 18.51 19.71 13.22
N VAL A 348 18.90 20.66 14.05
CA VAL A 348 19.62 20.42 15.31
C VAL A 348 18.89 21.16 16.44
N THR A 349 18.63 20.46 17.54
CA THR A 349 18.13 21.10 18.76
C THR A 349 19.31 21.43 19.70
N ILE A 350 19.24 22.57 20.34
CA ILE A 350 20.23 23.04 21.29
C ILE A 350 19.50 23.38 22.59
N VAL A 351 20.06 22.91 23.71
CA VAL A 351 19.55 23.16 25.05
C VAL A 351 20.69 23.64 25.93
N MET A 352 20.36 24.44 26.94
CA MET A 352 21.32 24.97 27.94
C MET A 352 20.77 24.75 29.34
N ALA A 353 21.52 24.07 30.19
CA ALA A 353 21.28 23.98 31.62
C ALA A 353 22.23 24.92 32.37
N THR A 354 21.75 25.58 33.43
CA THR A 354 22.52 26.53 34.24
C THR A 354 22.48 26.10 35.70
N GLY A 355 23.66 25.93 36.29
CA GLY A 355 23.83 25.54 37.68
C GLY A 355 24.31 26.68 38.59
N ASP A 356 24.77 26.31 39.79
CA ASP A 356 25.27 27.23 40.77
C ASP A 356 26.63 27.87 40.35
N MET A 357 27.03 28.88 41.08
CA MET A 357 28.33 29.51 40.94
C MET A 357 29.44 28.52 41.34
N PRO A 358 30.55 28.41 40.57
CA PRO A 358 31.68 27.61 40.98
C PRO A 358 32.37 28.25 42.22
N GLU A 359 32.90 27.41 43.08
CA GLU A 359 33.63 27.86 44.26
C GLU A 359 35.15 27.95 43.99
N GLU A 360 35.87 28.81 44.70
CA GLU A 360 37.34 28.77 44.74
C GLU A 360 37.78 27.46 45.42
N ALA A 361 38.73 26.76 44.81
CA ALA A 361 39.20 25.47 45.32
C ALA A 361 40.04 25.73 46.62
N ARG A 362 39.59 25.12 47.71
CA ARG A 362 40.32 25.21 48.98
C ARG A 362 41.51 24.26 49.05
N ASN A 363 41.46 23.11 48.50
CA ASN A 363 42.49 22.05 48.54
C ASN A 363 42.96 21.63 47.17
N ARG A 364 41.96 21.29 46.27
CA ARG A 364 42.25 20.81 44.91
C ARG A 364 41.19 21.32 43.96
N ALA A 365 41.64 21.98 42.91
CA ALA A 365 40.77 22.39 41.83
C ALA A 365 40.28 21.16 41.02
N VAL A 366 39.07 21.26 40.41
CA VAL A 366 38.58 20.26 39.50
C VAL A 366 39.38 20.31 38.19
N THR A 367 39.64 19.17 37.60
CA THR A 367 40.35 19.07 36.32
C THR A 367 39.40 18.88 35.15
N GLU A 368 39.81 19.29 33.95
CA GLU A 368 39.07 19.06 32.73
C GLU A 368 38.77 17.55 32.52
N GLU A 369 39.76 16.69 32.82
CA GLU A 369 39.60 15.24 32.67
C GLU A 369 38.53 14.67 33.60
N GLU A 370 38.45 15.13 34.86
CA GLU A 370 37.41 14.74 35.80
C GLU A 370 36.00 15.18 35.32
N LEU A 371 35.88 16.37 34.77
CA LEU A 371 34.64 16.89 34.20
C LEU A 371 34.23 16.09 32.96
N ARG A 372 35.17 15.82 32.06
CA ARG A 372 34.97 15.03 30.84
C ARG A 372 34.46 13.61 31.16
N GLN A 373 35.10 12.93 32.12
CA GLN A 373 34.68 11.62 32.58
C GLN A 373 33.26 11.61 33.16
N ARG A 374 32.79 12.69 33.76
CA ARG A 374 31.42 12.83 34.28
C ARG A 374 30.41 13.05 33.16
N LEU A 375 30.75 13.91 32.20
CA LEU A 375 29.89 14.22 31.06
C LEU A 375 29.71 13.01 30.13
N THR A 376 30.74 12.17 30.01
CA THR A 376 30.67 10.93 29.20
C THR A 376 29.68 9.88 29.76
N LYS A 377 29.35 9.96 31.07
CA LYS A 377 28.44 8.98 31.72
C LYS A 377 26.98 9.23 31.40
N THR A 378 26.60 8.91 30.18
CA THR A 378 25.20 9.01 29.70
C THR A 378 24.40 7.70 29.85
N GLY A 379 24.90 6.74 30.64
CA GLY A 379 24.25 5.45 30.89
C GLY A 379 22.81 5.62 31.40
N GLY A 380 21.90 4.71 30.97
CA GLY A 380 20.46 4.78 31.29
C GLY A 380 19.66 5.77 30.44
N THR A 381 20.29 6.49 29.50
CA THR A 381 19.63 7.39 28.55
C THR A 381 19.81 6.91 27.10
N VAL A 382 19.04 7.47 26.17
CA VAL A 382 19.20 7.22 24.72
C VAL A 382 20.41 7.94 24.13
N PHE A 383 21.07 8.81 24.87
CA PHE A 383 22.19 9.65 24.38
C PHE A 383 23.55 8.96 24.56
N ALA A 384 24.47 9.29 23.65
CA ALA A 384 25.90 9.03 23.79
C ALA A 384 26.66 10.34 23.57
N ALA A 385 27.50 10.72 24.50
CA ALA A 385 28.38 11.89 24.34
C ALA A 385 29.33 11.64 23.15
N ASP A 386 29.35 12.56 22.18
CA ASP A 386 30.18 12.50 20.98
C ASP A 386 31.35 13.49 21.13
N GLN A 387 31.09 14.77 21.01
CA GLN A 387 32.09 15.82 21.24
C GLN A 387 31.82 16.47 22.57
N ILE A 388 32.88 16.67 23.36
CA ILE A 388 32.82 17.35 24.66
C ILE A 388 33.87 18.49 24.67
N GLU A 389 33.36 19.71 24.71
CA GLU A 389 34.18 20.93 24.91
C GLU A 389 34.07 21.38 26.35
N ILE A 390 35.19 21.76 26.98
CA ILE A 390 35.23 22.24 28.35
C ILE A 390 36.02 23.52 28.36
N ASP A 391 35.41 24.60 28.87
CA ASP A 391 36.02 25.92 29.12
C ASP A 391 36.04 26.11 30.63
N LEU A 392 37.23 25.93 31.23
CA LEU A 392 37.44 25.90 32.68
C LEU A 392 38.52 26.90 33.11
N ASP A 393 38.16 27.87 33.98
CA ASP A 393 39.12 28.72 34.63
C ASP A 393 39.90 27.96 35.71
N GLU A 394 41.19 28.27 35.84
CA GLU A 394 42.05 27.65 36.83
C GLU A 394 41.63 27.99 38.27
N GLY A 395 41.83 27.04 39.18
CA GLY A 395 41.58 27.21 40.60
C GLY A 395 40.13 27.06 41.05
N LEU A 396 39.24 26.72 40.18
CA LEU A 396 37.82 26.53 40.50
C LEU A 396 37.48 25.08 40.92
N MET A 397 36.42 24.99 41.72
CA MET A 397 35.80 23.72 42.14
C MET A 397 34.32 23.70 41.78
N VAL A 398 33.90 22.61 41.16
CA VAL A 398 32.48 22.26 40.92
C VAL A 398 32.24 20.85 41.48
N SER A 399 31.22 20.69 42.30
CA SER A 399 30.93 19.37 42.89
C SER A 399 30.50 18.35 41.85
N ALA A 400 30.84 17.11 42.11
CA ALA A 400 30.44 15.98 41.27
C ALA A 400 28.90 15.86 41.12
N SER A 401 28.18 16.18 42.20
CA SER A 401 26.72 16.19 42.23
C SER A 401 26.13 17.26 41.33
N ALA A 402 26.72 18.48 41.34
CA ALA A 402 26.27 19.58 40.49
C ALA A 402 26.44 19.29 39.00
N VAL A 403 27.61 18.79 38.58
CA VAL A 403 27.82 18.37 37.17
C VAL A 403 26.87 17.25 36.72
N ASN A 404 26.65 16.28 37.61
CA ASN A 404 25.71 15.17 37.30
C ASN A 404 24.24 15.64 37.24
N ALA A 405 23.84 16.62 38.06
CA ALA A 405 22.52 17.23 38.03
C ALA A 405 22.30 17.99 36.72
N LEU A 406 23.24 18.88 36.35
CA LEU A 406 23.20 19.62 35.08
C LEU A 406 23.14 18.72 33.88
N ARG A 407 23.97 17.67 33.86
CA ARG A 407 23.92 16.69 32.76
C ARG A 407 22.57 16.01 32.67
N ARG A 408 21.96 15.62 33.79
CA ARG A 408 20.63 14.98 33.81
C ARG A 408 19.55 15.93 33.29
N GLU A 409 19.50 17.15 33.83
CA GLU A 409 18.60 18.20 33.41
C GLU A 409 18.68 18.46 31.88
N LEU A 410 19.92 18.62 31.40
CA LEU A 410 20.18 18.85 29.98
C LEU A 410 19.66 17.68 29.09
N LEU A 411 19.96 16.43 29.48
CA LEU A 411 19.58 15.27 28.70
C LEU A 411 18.06 15.01 28.75
N ASP A 412 17.42 15.33 29.88
CA ASP A 412 15.97 15.25 30.02
C ASP A 412 15.27 16.29 29.10
N GLU A 413 15.75 17.55 29.11
CA GLU A 413 15.22 18.59 28.22
C GLU A 413 15.48 18.26 26.73
N LEU A 414 16.64 17.71 26.37
CA LEU A 414 16.94 17.25 25.02
C LEU A 414 15.97 16.11 24.61
N ALA A 415 15.65 15.20 25.54
CA ALA A 415 14.70 14.12 25.30
C ALA A 415 13.31 14.68 25.04
N ASP A 416 12.85 15.64 25.82
CA ASP A 416 11.55 16.30 25.64
C ASP A 416 11.47 17.01 24.28
N ARG A 417 12.50 17.78 23.92
CA ARG A 417 12.58 18.45 22.60
C ARG A 417 12.55 17.49 21.43
N ARG A 418 13.11 16.30 21.58
CA ARG A 418 13.03 15.26 20.54
C ARG A 418 11.66 14.64 20.40
N MET A 419 10.87 14.65 21.46
CA MET A 419 9.51 14.15 21.50
C MET A 419 8.45 15.21 21.16
N ASP A 420 8.87 16.46 20.95
CA ASP A 420 7.96 17.54 20.54
C ASP A 420 7.20 17.17 19.28
N THR A 421 5.88 17.32 19.32
CA THR A 421 5.01 17.05 18.19
C THR A 421 4.86 18.29 17.30
N PRO A 422 4.89 18.14 15.97
CA PRO A 422 4.69 19.29 15.07
C PRO A 422 3.28 19.86 15.26
N LYS A 423 3.19 21.18 15.36
CA LYS A 423 1.90 21.89 15.37
C LYS A 423 1.34 21.90 13.96
N ARG A 424 0.29 21.14 13.71
CA ARG A 424 -0.39 21.05 12.43
C ARG A 424 -1.78 21.67 12.51
N ARG A 425 -2.23 22.21 11.39
CA ARG A 425 -3.60 22.73 11.26
C ARG A 425 -4.61 21.57 11.30
N GLU A 426 -5.70 21.82 11.96
CA GLU A 426 -6.89 20.96 11.94
C GLU A 426 -8.09 21.79 11.48
N LEU A 427 -8.76 21.33 10.43
CA LEU A 427 -9.87 22.02 9.80
C LEU A 427 -11.15 21.17 9.89
N PRO A 428 -12.34 21.79 9.85
CA PRO A 428 -13.58 21.05 9.75
C PRO A 428 -13.67 20.33 8.40
N ALA A 429 -14.31 19.15 8.38
CA ALA A 429 -14.67 18.49 7.15
C ALA A 429 -15.84 19.20 6.48
N SER A 430 -15.77 19.46 5.19
CA SER A 430 -16.91 19.95 4.42
C SER A 430 -17.99 18.88 4.33
N PRO A 431 -19.26 19.24 4.44
CA PRO A 431 -20.34 18.29 4.18
C PRO A 431 -20.28 17.82 2.73
N LEU A 432 -20.82 16.64 2.46
CA LEU A 432 -21.07 16.26 1.07
C LEU A 432 -22.05 17.24 0.44
N PRO A 433 -21.91 17.55 -0.86
CA PRO A 433 -22.86 18.43 -1.55
C PRO A 433 -24.26 17.85 -1.51
N GLU A 434 -25.24 18.70 -1.70
CA GLU A 434 -26.62 18.23 -1.83
C GLU A 434 -26.75 17.34 -3.07
N ALA A 435 -27.31 16.14 -2.88
CA ALA A 435 -27.44 15.19 -3.97
C ALA A 435 -28.41 15.73 -5.03
N PRO A 436 -28.06 15.66 -6.34
CA PRO A 436 -29.01 16.01 -7.39
C PRO A 436 -30.30 15.21 -7.28
N ALA A 437 -31.42 15.83 -7.61
CA ALA A 437 -32.72 15.15 -7.57
C ALA A 437 -32.84 14.10 -8.66
N GLY A 438 -33.13 12.86 -8.26
CA GLY A 438 -33.61 11.79 -9.13
C GLY A 438 -32.54 11.06 -9.93
N ALA A 439 -32.51 9.75 -9.79
CA ALA A 439 -31.75 8.90 -10.69
C ALA A 439 -32.42 8.83 -12.06
N ALA A 440 -31.62 8.89 -13.11
CA ALA A 440 -32.06 8.54 -14.46
C ALA A 440 -32.52 7.05 -14.47
N GLU A 441 -33.40 6.72 -15.42
CA GLU A 441 -33.77 5.33 -15.69
C GLU A 441 -32.51 4.52 -16.02
N LEU A 442 -32.41 3.32 -15.42
CA LEU A 442 -31.26 2.44 -15.65
C LEU A 442 -31.21 1.99 -17.11
N ASP A 443 -30.06 2.13 -17.75
CA ASP A 443 -29.78 1.60 -19.06
C ASP A 443 -28.71 0.49 -19.00
N PHE A 444 -28.66 -0.35 -20.01
CA PHE A 444 -27.72 -1.46 -20.08
C PHE A 444 -26.50 -1.11 -20.91
N THR A 445 -25.34 -1.48 -20.39
CA THR A 445 -24.06 -1.47 -21.08
C THR A 445 -23.53 -2.88 -21.23
N VAL A 446 -22.68 -3.10 -22.21
CA VAL A 446 -22.04 -4.40 -22.42
C VAL A 446 -20.52 -4.25 -22.46
N SER A 447 -19.77 -5.19 -21.90
CA SER A 447 -18.35 -5.29 -22.17
C SER A 447 -18.03 -6.63 -22.83
N ILE A 448 -17.28 -6.57 -23.91
CA ILE A 448 -16.83 -7.73 -24.68
C ILE A 448 -15.37 -8.04 -24.35
N SER A 449 -14.97 -9.29 -24.50
CA SER A 449 -13.59 -9.75 -24.33
C SER A 449 -12.98 -10.32 -25.62
N ARG A 450 -13.80 -10.51 -26.63
CA ARG A 450 -13.39 -11.04 -27.96
C ARG A 450 -14.10 -10.28 -29.08
N PRO A 451 -13.44 -10.10 -30.24
CA PRO A 451 -14.03 -9.40 -31.37
C PRO A 451 -15.34 -10.03 -31.91
N ASP A 452 -15.46 -11.36 -31.88
CA ASP A 452 -16.64 -12.11 -32.36
C ASP A 452 -17.92 -11.86 -31.54
N GLN A 453 -17.80 -11.31 -30.34
CA GLN A 453 -18.94 -10.95 -29.49
C GLN A 453 -19.65 -9.66 -29.93
N LEU A 454 -18.98 -8.79 -30.73
CA LEU A 454 -19.61 -7.59 -31.31
C LEU A 454 -20.30 -7.95 -32.63
N THR A 455 -21.62 -8.03 -32.63
CA THR A 455 -22.42 -8.39 -33.81
C THR A 455 -23.54 -7.38 -34.04
N ALA A 456 -24.10 -7.38 -35.25
CA ALA A 456 -25.27 -6.56 -35.57
C ALA A 456 -26.47 -6.93 -34.68
N GLU A 457 -26.61 -8.20 -34.33
CA GLU A 457 -27.68 -8.72 -33.45
C GLU A 457 -27.54 -8.17 -32.03
N LEU A 458 -26.29 -8.08 -31.49
CA LEU A 458 -26.03 -7.45 -30.19
C LEU A 458 -26.39 -5.96 -30.20
N LEU A 459 -26.00 -5.24 -31.26
CA LEU A 459 -26.26 -3.81 -31.39
C LEU A 459 -27.73 -3.49 -31.66
N ALA A 460 -28.47 -4.39 -32.30
CA ALA A 460 -29.92 -4.28 -32.45
C ALA A 460 -30.67 -4.24 -31.10
N GLU A 461 -30.08 -4.80 -30.03
CA GLU A 461 -30.59 -4.68 -28.66
C GLU A 461 -30.27 -3.35 -27.99
N ARG A 462 -29.61 -2.43 -28.70
CA ARG A 462 -29.32 -1.02 -28.31
C ARG A 462 -28.61 -0.88 -26.95
N PRO A 463 -27.44 -1.49 -26.73
CA PRO A 463 -26.65 -1.18 -25.55
C PRO A 463 -26.28 0.30 -25.54
N ALA A 464 -26.35 0.97 -24.38
CA ALA A 464 -25.98 2.37 -24.28
C ALA A 464 -24.47 2.57 -24.56
N ILE A 465 -23.64 1.68 -24.04
CA ILE A 465 -22.18 1.71 -24.20
C ILE A 465 -21.70 0.28 -24.47
N VAL A 466 -20.78 0.15 -25.44
CA VAL A 466 -20.04 -1.09 -25.67
C VAL A 466 -18.58 -0.87 -25.25
N TYR A 467 -18.15 -1.53 -24.19
CA TYR A 467 -16.79 -1.52 -23.70
C TYR A 467 -15.94 -2.55 -24.45
N ILE A 468 -14.88 -2.10 -25.09
CA ILE A 468 -13.97 -2.89 -25.92
C ILE A 468 -12.56 -2.78 -25.35
N PRO A 469 -11.85 -3.91 -25.04
CA PRO A 469 -10.44 -3.83 -24.70
C PRO A 469 -9.63 -3.06 -25.74
N ALA A 470 -8.86 -2.06 -25.31
CA ALA A 470 -8.16 -1.16 -26.22
C ALA A 470 -7.20 -1.89 -27.19
N GLU A 471 -6.59 -2.99 -26.75
CA GLU A 471 -5.70 -3.86 -27.56
C GLU A 471 -6.43 -4.65 -28.65
N LEU A 472 -7.77 -4.66 -28.65
CA LEU A 472 -8.56 -5.28 -29.70
C LEU A 472 -8.99 -4.31 -30.78
N LEU A 473 -8.95 -3.01 -30.56
CA LEU A 473 -9.46 -2.00 -31.51
C LEU A 473 -8.84 -2.13 -32.89
N ASP A 474 -7.51 -2.28 -32.99
CA ASP A 474 -6.80 -2.47 -34.25
C ASP A 474 -7.14 -3.80 -34.99
N LYS A 475 -7.86 -4.72 -34.33
CA LYS A 475 -8.29 -6.02 -34.86
C LYS A 475 -9.75 -6.05 -35.27
N MET A 476 -10.45 -4.92 -35.10
CA MET A 476 -11.90 -4.81 -35.31
C MET A 476 -12.20 -3.68 -36.32
N ASP A 477 -13.13 -3.92 -37.23
CA ASP A 477 -13.71 -2.87 -38.03
C ASP A 477 -15.03 -2.39 -37.38
N LEU A 478 -14.99 -1.21 -36.78
CA LEU A 478 -16.15 -0.60 -36.11
C LEU A 478 -16.98 0.26 -37.10
N THR A 479 -16.50 0.48 -38.32
CA THR A 479 -17.17 1.34 -39.34
C THR A 479 -18.64 0.98 -39.56
N PRO A 480 -19.04 -0.32 -39.71
CA PRO A 480 -20.43 -0.68 -39.91
C PRO A 480 -21.37 -0.36 -38.75
N TYR A 481 -20.82 -0.08 -37.59
CA TYR A 481 -21.53 0.05 -36.33
C TYR A 481 -21.56 1.47 -35.77
N ILE A 482 -20.93 2.43 -36.43
CA ILE A 482 -20.88 3.85 -35.99
C ILE A 482 -22.32 4.39 -35.84
N GLY A 483 -22.57 5.00 -34.68
CA GLY A 483 -23.86 5.61 -34.36
C GLY A 483 -24.93 4.64 -33.80
N GLN A 484 -24.63 3.33 -33.69
CA GLN A 484 -25.56 2.36 -33.12
C GLN A 484 -25.40 2.22 -31.59
N ALA A 485 -24.21 2.54 -31.03
CA ALA A 485 -23.92 2.61 -29.61
C ALA A 485 -22.74 3.55 -29.36
N GLU A 486 -22.50 3.96 -28.13
CA GLU A 486 -21.25 4.57 -27.74
C GLU A 486 -20.18 3.48 -27.61
N PHE A 487 -19.05 3.60 -28.30
CA PHE A 487 -17.89 2.73 -28.11
C PHE A 487 -16.94 3.32 -27.09
N CYS A 488 -16.55 2.51 -26.10
CA CYS A 488 -15.65 2.88 -25.02
C CYS A 488 -14.43 1.94 -25.00
N ALA A 489 -13.24 2.49 -25.18
CA ALA A 489 -11.99 1.73 -25.06
C ALA A 489 -11.68 1.42 -23.59
N VAL A 490 -11.54 0.15 -23.24
CA VAL A 490 -11.09 -0.26 -21.89
C VAL A 490 -9.59 -0.38 -21.87
N LEU A 491 -8.91 0.50 -21.13
CA LEU A 491 -7.48 0.39 -20.92
C LEU A 491 -7.16 -0.79 -19.98
N PRO A 492 -6.09 -1.58 -20.25
CA PRO A 492 -5.76 -2.75 -19.46
C PRO A 492 -5.44 -2.35 -18.01
N ARG A 493 -6.06 -3.02 -17.03
CA ARG A 493 -5.86 -2.72 -15.61
C ARG A 493 -4.40 -2.73 -15.19
N ILE A 494 -3.59 -3.57 -15.82
CA ILE A 494 -2.14 -3.65 -15.61
C ILE A 494 -1.42 -3.44 -16.94
N PHE A 495 -0.56 -2.45 -16.98
CA PHE A 495 0.26 -2.04 -18.11
C PHE A 495 1.62 -1.55 -17.58
N ARG A 496 2.53 -1.15 -18.45
CA ARG A 496 3.85 -0.63 -18.07
C ARG A 496 4.05 0.78 -18.61
N THR A 497 5.05 1.50 -18.13
CA THR A 497 5.37 2.83 -18.66
C THR A 497 5.58 2.80 -20.16
N ALA A 498 6.25 1.78 -20.67
CA ALA A 498 6.46 1.57 -22.11
C ALA A 498 5.17 1.37 -22.92
N ASP A 499 4.07 0.95 -22.30
CA ASP A 499 2.78 0.75 -22.95
C ASP A 499 1.97 2.06 -23.06
N GLU A 500 2.28 3.09 -22.25
CA GLU A 500 1.56 4.36 -22.25
C GLU A 500 1.47 5.01 -23.65
N PRO A 501 2.58 5.18 -24.40
CA PRO A 501 2.51 5.73 -25.75
C PRO A 501 1.77 4.82 -26.74
N VAL A 502 1.83 3.49 -26.55
CA VAL A 502 1.14 2.53 -27.43
C VAL A 502 -0.38 2.70 -27.31
N PHE A 503 -0.90 2.71 -26.08
CA PHE A 503 -2.34 2.89 -25.87
C PHE A 503 -2.81 4.30 -26.26
N ARG A 504 -1.99 5.31 -26.06
CA ARG A 504 -2.28 6.66 -26.53
C ARG A 504 -2.43 6.68 -28.04
N ASP A 505 -1.53 6.06 -28.78
CA ASP A 505 -1.57 5.96 -30.24
C ASP A 505 -2.81 5.19 -30.74
N ILE A 506 -3.13 4.06 -30.11
CA ILE A 506 -4.37 3.32 -30.40
C ILE A 506 -5.59 4.23 -30.26
N LEU A 507 -5.73 4.94 -29.16
CA LEU A 507 -6.87 5.84 -28.92
C LEU A 507 -6.95 7.00 -29.93
N GLN A 508 -5.81 7.46 -30.43
CA GLN A 508 -5.75 8.52 -31.47
C GLN A 508 -6.18 7.99 -32.84
N ARG A 509 -5.81 6.75 -33.17
CA ARG A 509 -6.17 6.11 -34.46
C ARG A 509 -7.62 5.71 -34.56
N HIS A 510 -8.34 5.63 -33.43
CA HIS A 510 -9.77 5.26 -33.37
C HIS A 510 -10.64 6.43 -32.90
N PRO A 511 -10.87 7.45 -33.75
CA PRO A 511 -11.72 8.61 -33.41
C PRO A 511 -13.19 8.23 -33.19
N GLU A 512 -13.66 7.13 -33.83
CA GLU A 512 -15.01 6.57 -33.67
C GLU A 512 -15.28 6.03 -32.25
N VAL A 513 -14.24 5.76 -31.49
CA VAL A 513 -14.35 5.37 -30.07
C VAL A 513 -14.41 6.66 -29.25
N ALA A 514 -15.62 7.04 -28.81
CA ALA A 514 -15.87 8.33 -28.17
C ALA A 514 -15.33 8.44 -26.73
N SER A 515 -15.18 7.33 -26.04
CA SER A 515 -14.84 7.31 -24.63
C SER A 515 -13.71 6.32 -24.29
N ALA A 516 -13.11 6.48 -23.09
CA ALA A 516 -12.10 5.61 -22.54
C ALA A 516 -12.41 5.26 -21.09
N ALA A 517 -12.37 3.97 -20.76
CA ALA A 517 -12.57 3.46 -19.41
C ALA A 517 -11.22 3.39 -18.65
N ILE A 518 -11.18 4.04 -17.50
CA ILE A 518 -10.00 4.23 -16.66
C ILE A 518 -10.11 3.31 -15.45
N GLY A 519 -9.23 2.33 -15.32
CA GLY A 519 -9.16 1.40 -14.19
C GLY A 519 -7.92 1.57 -13.31
N ASN A 520 -7.07 2.59 -13.58
CA ASN A 520 -5.86 2.90 -12.82
C ASN A 520 -5.53 4.38 -12.91
N LEU A 521 -4.92 4.95 -11.88
CA LEU A 521 -4.51 6.37 -11.87
C LEU A 521 -3.55 6.70 -13.03
N GLY A 522 -2.66 5.78 -13.39
CA GLY A 522 -1.72 5.95 -14.51
C GLY A 522 -2.37 6.12 -15.87
N HIS A 523 -3.63 5.68 -16.05
CA HIS A 523 -4.37 5.88 -17.29
C HIS A 523 -4.61 7.36 -17.62
N LEU A 524 -4.65 8.25 -16.60
CA LEU A 524 -4.81 9.68 -16.82
C LEU A 524 -3.70 10.26 -17.72
N ALA A 525 -2.48 9.73 -17.62
CA ALA A 525 -1.36 10.12 -18.49
C ALA A 525 -1.60 9.72 -19.96
N ILE A 526 -2.22 8.55 -20.19
CA ILE A 526 -2.53 8.05 -21.54
C ILE A 526 -3.58 8.92 -22.22
N VAL A 527 -4.67 9.25 -21.51
CA VAL A 527 -5.85 9.92 -22.09
C VAL A 527 -5.78 11.44 -22.13
N LYS A 528 -4.79 12.02 -21.43
CA LYS A 528 -4.63 13.48 -21.32
C LYS A 528 -4.60 14.16 -22.69
N GLY A 529 -5.54 15.09 -22.91
CA GLY A 529 -5.62 15.89 -24.14
C GLY A 529 -6.14 15.16 -25.38
N LEU A 530 -6.69 13.95 -25.25
CA LEU A 530 -7.26 13.21 -26.39
C LEU A 530 -8.73 13.58 -26.70
N GLY A 531 -9.39 14.37 -25.85
CA GLY A 531 -10.80 14.74 -26.05
C GLY A 531 -11.80 13.60 -25.88
N LYS A 532 -11.38 12.46 -25.33
CA LYS A 532 -12.26 11.33 -25.05
C LYS A 532 -13.08 11.58 -23.78
N THR A 533 -14.33 11.14 -23.75
CA THR A 533 -15.12 11.07 -22.53
C THR A 533 -14.52 10.01 -21.60
N LEU A 534 -14.23 10.38 -20.35
CA LEU A 534 -13.59 9.47 -19.40
C LEU A 534 -14.63 8.77 -18.52
N ARG A 535 -14.52 7.45 -18.39
CA ARG A 535 -15.40 6.61 -17.57
C ARG A 535 -14.57 5.83 -16.58
N GLY A 536 -14.97 5.83 -15.31
CA GLY A 536 -14.26 5.06 -14.28
C GLY A 536 -14.63 3.58 -14.34
N ASP A 537 -13.64 2.69 -14.43
CA ASP A 537 -13.85 1.25 -14.39
C ASP A 537 -13.64 0.69 -12.96
N PHE A 538 -14.09 -0.53 -12.70
CA PHE A 538 -14.05 -1.16 -11.36
C PHE A 538 -12.65 -1.25 -10.73
N GLY A 539 -11.58 -1.25 -11.52
CA GLY A 539 -10.20 -1.23 -11.02
C GLY A 539 -9.83 0.01 -10.20
N LEU A 540 -10.62 1.09 -10.28
CA LEU A 540 -10.45 2.30 -9.46
C LEU A 540 -10.87 2.08 -8.00
N ASN A 541 -11.55 0.98 -7.67
CA ASN A 541 -12.02 0.69 -6.32
C ASN A 541 -12.86 1.83 -5.71
N VAL A 542 -13.84 2.36 -6.46
CA VAL A 542 -14.73 3.41 -5.96
C VAL A 542 -15.66 2.80 -4.90
N TYR A 543 -15.52 3.27 -3.65
CA TYR A 543 -16.11 2.60 -2.50
C TYR A 543 -16.99 3.51 -1.63
N ASN A 544 -16.89 4.84 -1.79
CA ASN A 544 -17.65 5.83 -1.05
C ASN A 544 -17.95 7.08 -1.89
N SER A 545 -18.88 7.91 -1.40
CA SER A 545 -19.34 9.11 -2.10
C SER A 545 -18.23 10.16 -2.33
N ARG A 546 -17.29 10.33 -1.40
CA ARG A 546 -16.14 11.22 -1.60
C ARG A 546 -15.19 10.74 -2.70
N ALA A 547 -15.04 9.42 -2.86
CA ALA A 547 -14.29 8.84 -3.96
C ALA A 547 -14.97 9.12 -5.32
N VAL A 548 -16.31 9.08 -5.37
CA VAL A 548 -17.07 9.48 -6.57
C VAL A 548 -16.77 10.93 -6.94
N LEU A 549 -16.91 11.85 -5.98
CA LEU A 549 -16.64 13.28 -6.20
C LEU A 549 -15.20 13.53 -6.62
N PHE A 550 -14.23 12.87 -5.99
CA PHE A 550 -12.82 12.94 -6.39
C PHE A 550 -12.64 12.60 -7.87
N TRP A 551 -13.23 11.50 -8.34
CA TRP A 551 -13.07 11.08 -9.72
C TRP A 551 -13.80 11.99 -10.71
N GLN A 552 -14.94 12.60 -10.34
CA GLN A 552 -15.57 13.65 -11.13
C GLN A 552 -14.65 14.87 -11.27
N GLU A 553 -13.97 15.29 -10.21
CA GLU A 553 -12.96 16.37 -10.25
C GLU A 553 -11.78 16.02 -11.16
N GLN A 554 -11.45 14.72 -11.30
CA GLN A 554 -10.47 14.26 -12.28
C GLN A 554 -11.03 14.18 -13.71
N GLY A 555 -12.28 14.59 -13.94
CA GLY A 555 -12.91 14.67 -15.26
C GLY A 555 -13.66 13.40 -15.70
N LEU A 556 -13.95 12.48 -14.80
CA LEU A 556 -14.73 11.29 -15.13
C LEU A 556 -16.22 11.62 -15.18
N SER A 557 -16.89 11.22 -16.26
CA SER A 557 -18.34 11.40 -16.48
C SER A 557 -19.18 10.36 -15.77
N SER A 558 -18.63 9.17 -15.53
CA SER A 558 -19.27 8.08 -14.79
C SER A 558 -18.26 7.25 -14.02
N VAL A 559 -18.71 6.49 -13.03
CA VAL A 559 -17.86 5.59 -12.25
C VAL A 559 -18.51 4.22 -12.11
N THR A 560 -17.72 3.15 -12.18
CA THR A 560 -18.18 1.80 -11.86
C THR A 560 -17.92 1.54 -10.38
N ALA A 561 -18.98 1.24 -9.63
CA ALA A 561 -18.92 0.91 -8.23
C ALA A 561 -18.16 -0.41 -7.99
N SER A 562 -17.42 -0.49 -6.88
CA SER A 562 -16.80 -1.75 -6.46
C SER A 562 -17.87 -2.82 -6.24
N PHE A 563 -17.66 -4.01 -6.78
CA PHE A 563 -18.59 -5.14 -6.59
C PHE A 563 -18.47 -5.82 -5.21
N GLU A 564 -17.62 -5.32 -4.32
CA GLU A 564 -17.63 -5.64 -2.88
C GLU A 564 -18.74 -4.91 -2.11
N LEU A 565 -19.36 -3.88 -2.69
CA LEU A 565 -20.38 -3.06 -2.05
C LEU A 565 -21.74 -3.76 -2.03
N ARG A 566 -22.52 -3.47 -0.97
CA ARG A 566 -23.95 -3.81 -0.91
C ARG A 566 -24.75 -2.85 -1.77
N TRP A 567 -25.91 -3.28 -2.25
CA TRP A 567 -26.78 -2.46 -3.11
C TRP A 567 -27.16 -1.10 -2.47
N GLN A 568 -27.34 -1.04 -1.14
CA GLN A 568 -27.62 0.22 -0.45
C GLN A 568 -26.45 1.20 -0.56
N GLN A 569 -25.22 0.71 -0.49
CA GLN A 569 -24.01 1.51 -0.64
C GLN A 569 -23.85 1.97 -2.11
N VAL A 570 -24.08 1.07 -3.06
CA VAL A 570 -24.08 1.42 -4.49
C VAL A 570 -25.12 2.51 -4.79
N ARG A 571 -26.33 2.38 -4.23
CA ARG A 571 -27.37 3.41 -4.31
C ARG A 571 -26.87 4.77 -3.78
N ASP A 572 -26.13 4.76 -2.68
CA ASP A 572 -25.64 6.01 -2.09
C ASP A 572 -24.60 6.68 -2.98
N LEU A 573 -23.74 5.92 -3.68
CA LEU A 573 -22.82 6.44 -4.70
C LEU A 573 -23.58 7.05 -5.89
N GLY A 574 -24.62 6.39 -6.38
CA GLY A 574 -25.45 6.85 -7.50
C GLY A 574 -26.16 8.17 -7.30
N LYS A 575 -26.17 8.73 -6.08
CA LYS A 575 -26.68 10.07 -5.78
C LYS A 575 -25.78 11.19 -6.31
N TYR A 576 -24.49 10.93 -6.50
CA TYR A 576 -23.48 11.97 -6.77
C TYR A 576 -22.93 11.95 -8.19
N ALA A 577 -23.05 10.84 -8.91
CA ALA A 577 -22.59 10.70 -10.30
C ALA A 577 -23.41 9.66 -11.06
N ASP A 578 -23.28 9.64 -12.37
CA ASP A 578 -23.67 8.50 -13.19
C ASP A 578 -22.87 7.26 -12.73
N CYS A 579 -23.51 6.42 -11.93
CA CYS A 579 -22.92 5.23 -11.36
C CYS A 579 -23.30 4.00 -12.17
N GLU A 580 -22.33 3.14 -12.42
CA GLU A 580 -22.48 1.85 -13.08
C GLU A 580 -22.18 0.71 -12.09
N ALA A 581 -22.85 -0.42 -12.25
CA ALA A 581 -22.50 -1.65 -11.55
C ALA A 581 -22.55 -2.86 -12.50
N LEU A 582 -21.74 -3.88 -12.22
CA LEU A 582 -21.86 -5.17 -12.89
C LEU A 582 -23.15 -5.83 -12.42
N VAL A 583 -24.01 -6.19 -13.35
CA VAL A 583 -25.30 -6.87 -13.09
C VAL A 583 -25.36 -8.28 -13.67
N TYR A 584 -24.44 -8.58 -14.59
CA TYR A 584 -24.28 -9.90 -15.20
C TYR A 584 -22.80 -10.17 -15.54
N GLY A 585 -22.40 -11.43 -15.44
CA GLY A 585 -21.13 -11.95 -15.93
C GLY A 585 -20.25 -12.51 -14.81
N ARG A 586 -19.08 -13.03 -15.16
CA ARG A 586 -18.12 -13.55 -14.18
C ARG A 586 -17.37 -12.38 -13.53
N LEU A 587 -17.31 -12.40 -12.19
CA LEU A 587 -16.53 -11.41 -11.45
C LEU A 587 -15.04 -11.73 -11.55
N PRO A 588 -14.17 -10.77 -11.89
CA PRO A 588 -12.72 -10.97 -11.87
C PRO A 588 -12.22 -11.08 -10.43
N LEU A 589 -11.56 -12.18 -10.11
CA LEU A 589 -11.07 -12.49 -8.76
C LEU A 589 -9.62 -12.04 -8.54
N MET A 590 -8.77 -12.22 -9.56
CA MET A 590 -7.35 -11.84 -9.51
C MET A 590 -6.86 -11.45 -10.90
N ILE A 591 -5.93 -10.49 -10.95
CA ILE A 591 -5.06 -10.27 -12.09
C ILE A 591 -3.61 -10.52 -11.68
N THR A 592 -2.89 -11.38 -12.42
CA THR A 592 -1.59 -11.90 -11.99
C THR A 592 -0.50 -11.58 -13.01
N GLU A 593 0.65 -11.11 -12.53
CA GLU A 593 1.82 -10.88 -13.38
C GLU A 593 2.47 -12.19 -13.86
N ASN A 594 2.42 -13.23 -13.03
CA ASN A 594 2.84 -14.57 -13.41
C ASN A 594 1.71 -15.32 -14.12
N CYS A 595 1.92 -15.76 -15.35
CA CYS A 595 0.93 -16.54 -16.10
C CYS A 595 0.76 -17.92 -15.49
N VAL A 596 -0.41 -18.19 -14.88
CA VAL A 596 -0.74 -19.46 -14.23
C VAL A 596 -0.73 -20.60 -15.25
N THR A 597 -1.35 -20.39 -16.43
CA THR A 597 -1.42 -21.38 -17.50
C THR A 597 -0.01 -21.78 -17.98
N LYS A 598 0.83 -20.79 -18.32
CA LYS A 598 2.19 -21.03 -18.81
C LYS A 598 3.05 -21.81 -17.80
N ASN A 599 2.94 -21.45 -16.52
CA ASN A 599 3.75 -22.05 -15.47
C ASN A 599 3.31 -23.47 -15.09
N SER A 600 2.06 -23.82 -15.32
CA SER A 600 1.50 -25.13 -14.90
C SER A 600 1.45 -26.14 -16.04
N VAL A 601 0.82 -25.78 -17.16
CA VAL A 601 0.50 -26.73 -18.24
C VAL A 601 1.11 -26.36 -19.59
N GLY A 602 1.85 -25.24 -19.67
CA GLY A 602 2.35 -24.68 -20.92
C GLY A 602 1.31 -23.78 -21.59
N CYS A 603 1.75 -22.80 -22.36
CA CYS A 603 0.88 -21.83 -23.02
C CYS A 603 0.84 -22.08 -24.53
N ALA A 604 -0.37 -22.22 -25.08
CA ALA A 604 -0.65 -22.29 -26.51
C ALA A 604 -1.16 -20.94 -27.07
N HIS A 605 -0.79 -19.80 -26.48
CA HIS A 605 -1.17 -18.44 -26.88
C HIS A 605 -2.69 -18.25 -27.11
N GLY A 606 -3.38 -17.81 -26.07
CA GLY A 606 -4.83 -17.50 -26.12
C GLY A 606 -5.76 -18.60 -25.65
N ALA A 607 -5.30 -19.84 -25.51
CA ALA A 607 -6.07 -20.87 -24.84
C ALA A 607 -6.04 -20.59 -23.31
N GLY A 608 -7.19 -20.26 -22.72
CA GLY A 608 -7.38 -20.18 -21.29
C GLY A 608 -7.12 -21.52 -20.60
N SER A 609 -7.10 -21.51 -19.29
CA SER A 609 -7.08 -22.70 -18.44
C SER A 609 -8.17 -22.62 -17.37
N VAL A 610 -8.34 -23.68 -16.61
CA VAL A 610 -9.29 -23.74 -15.51
C VAL A 610 -8.55 -24.11 -14.23
N LEU A 611 -8.72 -23.33 -13.17
CA LEU A 611 -8.31 -23.70 -11.83
C LEU A 611 -9.44 -24.47 -11.16
N THR A 612 -9.13 -25.59 -10.52
CA THR A 612 -10.09 -26.36 -9.72
C THR A 612 -9.65 -26.36 -8.26
N ASP A 613 -10.53 -25.92 -7.37
CA ASP A 613 -10.27 -25.94 -5.94
C ASP A 613 -10.53 -27.32 -5.30
N ARG A 614 -10.28 -27.43 -4.00
CA ARG A 614 -10.51 -28.64 -3.20
C ARG A 614 -11.97 -29.08 -3.08
N ARG A 615 -12.92 -28.22 -3.46
CA ARG A 615 -14.36 -28.50 -3.47
C ARG A 615 -14.88 -28.88 -4.87
N GLY A 616 -13.98 -28.83 -5.86
CA GLY A 616 -14.33 -29.07 -7.27
C GLY A 616 -14.86 -27.82 -7.99
N GLU A 617 -14.86 -26.65 -7.34
CA GLU A 617 -15.26 -25.40 -7.99
C GLU A 617 -14.23 -25.01 -9.04
N GLN A 618 -14.72 -24.61 -10.22
CA GLN A 618 -13.91 -24.32 -11.40
C GLN A 618 -13.86 -22.82 -11.67
N PHE A 619 -12.65 -22.26 -11.72
CA PHE A 619 -12.40 -20.85 -11.98
C PHE A 619 -11.73 -20.70 -13.35
N PRO A 620 -12.39 -20.11 -14.34
CA PRO A 620 -11.77 -19.82 -15.63
C PRO A 620 -10.56 -18.89 -15.45
N VAL A 621 -9.47 -19.19 -16.16
CA VAL A 621 -8.26 -18.37 -16.21
C VAL A 621 -8.14 -17.85 -17.64
N LEU A 622 -8.35 -16.56 -17.81
CA LEU A 622 -8.32 -15.88 -19.10
C LEU A 622 -6.95 -15.21 -19.30
N CYS A 623 -6.54 -15.08 -20.56
CA CYS A 623 -5.36 -14.28 -20.91
C CYS A 623 -5.73 -12.79 -20.82
N ALA A 624 -4.87 -12.01 -20.18
CA ALA A 624 -4.94 -10.56 -20.12
C ALA A 624 -3.72 -9.94 -20.82
N TYR A 625 -3.79 -8.63 -21.09
CA TYR A 625 -2.73 -7.88 -21.77
C TYR A 625 -1.34 -8.15 -21.17
N GLY A 626 -0.32 -8.27 -22.02
CA GLY A 626 1.07 -8.49 -21.59
C GLY A 626 1.36 -9.90 -21.05
N CYS A 627 0.65 -10.93 -21.52
CA CYS A 627 0.77 -12.33 -21.05
C CYS A 627 0.49 -12.50 -19.56
N ARG A 628 -0.40 -11.68 -19.00
CA ARG A 628 -0.96 -11.82 -17.66
C ARG A 628 -2.17 -12.75 -17.67
N CYS A 629 -2.60 -13.16 -16.49
CA CYS A 629 -3.82 -13.94 -16.34
C CYS A 629 -4.83 -13.20 -15.48
N GLU A 630 -6.08 -13.26 -15.89
CA GLU A 630 -7.24 -12.90 -15.08
C GLU A 630 -7.97 -14.16 -14.65
N ILE A 631 -8.14 -14.37 -13.35
CA ILE A 631 -8.87 -15.49 -12.77
C ILE A 631 -10.30 -15.02 -12.51
N GLU A 632 -11.25 -15.69 -13.12
CA GLU A 632 -12.67 -15.37 -13.04
C GLU A 632 -13.39 -16.21 -11.97
N ASN A 633 -14.47 -15.68 -11.44
CA ASN A 633 -15.33 -16.47 -10.54
C ASN A 633 -15.93 -17.69 -11.26
N GLY A 634 -16.02 -18.81 -10.57
CA GLY A 634 -16.63 -20.04 -11.08
C GLY A 634 -18.11 -19.86 -11.43
N LYS A 635 -18.83 -19.05 -10.62
CA LYS A 635 -20.25 -18.77 -10.82
C LYS A 635 -20.48 -17.43 -11.51
N THR A 636 -21.48 -17.39 -12.38
CA THR A 636 -21.91 -16.16 -13.08
C THR A 636 -22.73 -15.27 -12.15
N LEU A 637 -22.39 -14.00 -12.02
CA LEU A 637 -23.23 -12.99 -11.37
C LEU A 637 -24.51 -12.81 -12.18
N VAL A 638 -25.66 -12.88 -11.51
CA VAL A 638 -26.98 -12.59 -12.13
C VAL A 638 -27.78 -11.76 -11.13
N LEU A 639 -28.12 -10.52 -11.50
CA LEU A 639 -28.93 -9.61 -10.67
C LEU A 639 -30.22 -9.17 -11.35
N ALA A 640 -30.48 -9.63 -12.58
CA ALA A 640 -31.60 -9.17 -13.41
C ALA A 640 -32.98 -9.42 -12.80
N ASP A 641 -33.15 -10.48 -11.98
CA ASP A 641 -34.39 -10.83 -11.29
C ASP A 641 -34.59 -10.06 -9.96
N LYS A 642 -33.77 -9.01 -9.70
CA LYS A 642 -33.80 -8.23 -8.46
C LYS A 642 -34.29 -6.80 -8.72
N PRO A 643 -35.58 -6.50 -8.48
CA PRO A 643 -36.16 -5.17 -8.76
C PRO A 643 -35.42 -4.02 -8.07
N GLU A 644 -34.87 -4.25 -6.89
CA GLU A 644 -34.11 -3.24 -6.13
C GLU A 644 -32.86 -2.77 -6.86
N VAL A 645 -32.23 -3.60 -7.71
CA VAL A 645 -31.08 -3.22 -8.54
C VAL A 645 -31.48 -2.14 -9.54
N PHE A 646 -32.65 -2.32 -10.17
CA PHE A 646 -33.18 -1.40 -11.19
C PHE A 646 -33.74 -0.11 -10.60
N ARG A 647 -33.94 -0.05 -9.27
CA ARG A 647 -34.50 1.10 -8.55
C ARG A 647 -33.51 1.77 -7.61
N CYS A 648 -32.25 1.33 -7.59
CA CYS A 648 -31.26 1.83 -6.64
C CYS A 648 -30.54 3.11 -7.10
N GLY A 649 -30.93 3.73 -8.21
CA GLY A 649 -30.32 4.97 -8.68
C GLY A 649 -29.05 4.78 -9.51
N LEU A 650 -28.81 3.56 -9.99
CA LEU A 650 -27.78 3.32 -11.00
C LEU A 650 -28.21 3.91 -12.33
N ARG A 651 -27.26 4.54 -13.03
CA ARG A 651 -27.42 4.98 -14.42
C ARG A 651 -27.21 3.82 -15.37
N TYR A 652 -26.25 2.94 -15.08
CA TYR A 652 -25.87 1.85 -15.98
C TYR A 652 -25.77 0.49 -15.25
N GLY A 653 -26.31 -0.55 -15.89
CA GLY A 653 -26.11 -1.94 -15.52
C GLY A 653 -25.25 -2.66 -16.54
N ARG A 654 -24.00 -3.01 -16.19
CA ARG A 654 -23.06 -3.64 -17.13
C ARG A 654 -23.22 -5.14 -17.19
N LEU A 655 -23.38 -5.68 -18.42
CA LEU A 655 -23.23 -7.08 -18.71
C LEU A 655 -21.79 -7.34 -19.17
N ARG A 656 -21.02 -8.12 -18.40
CA ARG A 656 -19.63 -8.43 -18.71
C ARG A 656 -19.54 -9.80 -19.38
N PHE A 657 -19.35 -9.80 -20.69
CA PHE A 657 -19.20 -11.01 -21.49
C PHE A 657 -17.73 -11.45 -21.53
N THR A 658 -17.48 -12.69 -21.15
CA THR A 658 -16.14 -13.30 -21.12
C THR A 658 -16.09 -14.60 -21.94
N THR A 659 -16.88 -15.59 -21.55
CA THR A 659 -16.92 -16.91 -22.16
C THR A 659 -18.10 -17.08 -23.10
N GLU A 660 -19.06 -16.18 -23.07
CA GLU A 660 -20.31 -16.22 -23.85
C GLU A 660 -20.04 -16.13 -25.36
N THR A 661 -20.78 -16.89 -26.14
CA THR A 661 -20.78 -16.81 -27.61
C THR A 661 -21.48 -15.54 -28.09
N ALA A 662 -21.27 -15.17 -29.35
CA ALA A 662 -21.92 -14.01 -29.97
C ALA A 662 -23.47 -14.07 -29.87
N ALA A 663 -24.07 -15.23 -30.12
CA ALA A 663 -25.51 -15.43 -30.01
C ALA A 663 -26.01 -15.29 -28.56
N GLU A 664 -25.27 -15.83 -27.61
CA GLU A 664 -25.58 -15.67 -26.17
C GLU A 664 -25.53 -14.21 -25.72
N CYS A 665 -24.57 -13.44 -26.19
CA CYS A 665 -24.45 -12.02 -25.84
C CYS A 665 -25.70 -11.22 -26.20
N ALA A 666 -26.20 -11.38 -27.44
CA ALA A 666 -27.40 -10.70 -27.89
C ALA A 666 -28.67 -11.20 -27.15
N ALA A 667 -28.78 -12.52 -26.95
CA ALA A 667 -29.90 -13.11 -26.23
C ALA A 667 -29.96 -12.66 -24.75
N LEU A 668 -28.81 -12.58 -24.08
CA LEU A 668 -28.71 -12.14 -22.69
C LEU A 668 -29.08 -10.67 -22.53
N LEU A 669 -28.61 -9.77 -23.41
CA LEU A 669 -28.99 -8.37 -23.37
C LEU A 669 -30.49 -8.18 -23.58
N ARG A 670 -31.07 -8.88 -24.57
CA ARG A 670 -32.52 -8.90 -24.81
C ARG A 670 -33.29 -9.38 -23.59
N ALA A 671 -32.88 -10.47 -22.97
CA ALA A 671 -33.52 -11.04 -21.80
C ALA A 671 -33.44 -10.11 -20.57
N HIS A 672 -32.30 -9.38 -20.38
CA HIS A 672 -32.18 -8.37 -19.31
C HIS A 672 -33.15 -7.20 -19.53
N ARG A 673 -33.27 -6.68 -20.76
CA ARG A 673 -34.24 -5.63 -21.10
C ARG A 673 -35.69 -6.06 -20.90
N ALA A 674 -35.98 -7.31 -21.22
CA ALA A 674 -37.30 -7.90 -21.04
C ALA A 674 -37.62 -8.31 -19.59
N GLY A 675 -36.63 -8.26 -18.68
CA GLY A 675 -36.77 -8.73 -17.29
C GLY A 675 -37.06 -10.23 -17.16
N THR A 676 -36.61 -11.04 -18.12
CA THR A 676 -36.89 -12.48 -18.18
C THR A 676 -35.73 -13.36 -17.70
N VAL A 677 -34.60 -12.77 -17.36
CA VAL A 677 -33.43 -13.50 -16.83
C VAL A 677 -33.71 -14.03 -15.44
N THR A 678 -33.48 -15.32 -15.24
CA THR A 678 -33.55 -15.96 -13.92
C THR A 678 -32.19 -16.55 -13.54
N ALA A 679 -31.92 -16.57 -12.25
CA ALA A 679 -30.72 -17.22 -11.71
C ALA A 679 -30.91 -18.73 -11.70
N ASP A 680 -29.84 -19.47 -11.99
CA ASP A 680 -29.75 -20.93 -11.91
C ASP A 680 -28.80 -21.35 -10.76
N ASP A 681 -28.55 -22.65 -10.62
CA ASP A 681 -27.65 -23.22 -9.62
C ASP A 681 -26.17 -22.83 -9.85
N ASN A 682 -25.82 -22.45 -11.06
CA ASN A 682 -24.47 -21.99 -11.44
C ASN A 682 -24.32 -20.46 -11.37
N SER A 683 -25.28 -19.77 -10.80
CA SER A 683 -25.28 -18.33 -10.63
C SER A 683 -24.99 -17.90 -9.18
N THR A 684 -24.59 -16.65 -9.04
CA THR A 684 -24.34 -16.00 -7.74
C THR A 684 -24.93 -14.59 -7.71
N ARG A 685 -25.24 -14.11 -6.51
CA ARG A 685 -25.55 -12.69 -6.26
C ARG A 685 -24.30 -11.87 -5.90
N GLY A 686 -23.12 -12.48 -5.96
CA GLY A 686 -21.90 -11.85 -5.53
C GLY A 686 -21.99 -11.36 -4.09
N LEU A 687 -21.49 -10.16 -3.85
CA LEU A 687 -21.51 -9.49 -2.56
C LEU A 687 -22.61 -8.44 -2.42
N PHE A 688 -23.46 -8.31 -3.43
CA PHE A 688 -24.49 -7.26 -3.55
C PHE A 688 -25.47 -7.19 -2.36
N TYR A 689 -25.78 -8.34 -1.74
CA TYR A 689 -26.61 -8.40 -0.52
C TYR A 689 -25.80 -8.55 0.76
N ARG A 690 -24.71 -9.28 0.71
CA ARG A 690 -23.95 -9.66 1.90
C ARG A 690 -22.90 -8.61 2.26
N GLY A 691 -22.27 -8.01 1.24
CA GLY A 691 -21.10 -7.16 1.41
C GLY A 691 -19.89 -7.95 1.89
N VAL A 692 -18.91 -7.23 2.42
CA VAL A 692 -17.68 -7.77 3.01
C VAL A 692 -17.51 -7.31 4.45
N GLU A 693 -16.72 -8.09 5.23
CA GLU A 693 -16.31 -7.75 6.58
C GLU A 693 -15.30 -6.59 6.61
#